data_b8c170d9b2f92feacf5d6cb1e5969bbd
#
_entry.id   b8c170d9b2f92feacf5d6cb1e5969bbd
#
_cell.length_a   1.000
_cell.length_b   1.000
_cell.length_c   1.000
_cell.angle_alpha   90.00
_cell.angle_beta   90.00
_cell.angle_gamma   90.00
#
_symmetry.space_group_name_H-M   'P 1'
#
loop_
_entity.id
_entity.type
_entity.pdbx_description
1 polymer ?
#
loop_
_entity_poly.entity_id
_entity_poly.type
_entity_poly.pdbx_seq_one_letter_code
_entity_poly.pdbx_strand_id
1 'polypeptide(L)'
;MAALSCCVPSAEAHDDSHRAGKLTEANECYLRSPDRLSAGLDSVEFGLSGVALSGGRATQRKRHRLGISINAIVAQPIWKSIHSSYLSQSSLFLHLPSFFSYQTKNLSTITMNLKMAAKSLSIVQPVAVPQGTPNFEAKRASLLQAFAEKIPVEYLLPQELIDNPPVDVSGVPTTCGILTAEEIDITETYDAVGLAEAIATKKYTAVAVATAFSKRAIISHQLTCCLTQWFMDLAIEQAKKLDAYLAEHGKTVGPLHGVPISIKDHMPIAGTYSSLGCYLTIVKDDTDSHMIAILRAMGAVFYCKTNQPQTLMHLESDSLWGRVLNPFNIHLSAGGSTGGEAALIAMKGSVLGVGTDIGGSIRAPAAFCGIYGFKPTSPLLPMKGFLATPSAAELNILCSTGPMCRSLRDMDLFMNSVLAAKPYLADPKVVPFPWTGLKTPMNRRLKIGIISNDGFIKPQPPVKRAISWARELLSDPKHADLVEVKEFKPFGAAESWTKIRKMYWPDGGQASRGAIQATGEPLHPLSEWIWKDEAPKGMHNAQDVIMARRERDDFRCDFAESWNLQDVDVILGPAFIGPASAHNTAFYWTYTSLYNFVDYPGVVVPTPIKAKAAEEYESGYVPLSDACKHVKELWEGSNFDGAPIDLQLVARKYHDNELFSALTVLKDILSLP
;
A
#
# COMPACT_ATOMS: atom_id res chain seq x y z
N MET A 1 32.66 -58.73 -7.03
CA MET A 1 33.55 -58.99 -8.16
C MET A 1 33.68 -57.70 -8.95
N ALA A 2 34.92 -57.25 -9.00
CA ALA A 2 35.62 -56.39 -9.95
C ALA A 2 35.04 -54.97 -10.15
N ALA A 3 35.56 -53.90 -9.73
CA ALA A 3 36.94 -53.34 -9.70
C ALA A 3 37.32 -52.58 -10.98
N LEU A 4 37.81 -51.36 -10.74
CA LEU A 4 38.79 -50.54 -11.47
C LEU A 4 38.25 -49.61 -12.58
N SER A 5 38.70 -48.38 -12.83
CA SER A 5 39.92 -47.66 -12.36
C SER A 5 39.90 -46.24 -12.97
N CYS A 6 40.45 -45.31 -12.20
CA CYS A 6 41.18 -44.08 -12.53
C CYS A 6 41.49 -43.74 -13.99
N CYS A 7 41.46 -42.45 -14.35
CA CYS A 7 42.67 -41.72 -14.81
C CYS A 7 42.42 -40.19 -14.86
N VAL A 8 43.33 -39.46 -14.21
CA VAL A 8 43.66 -38.02 -14.43
C VAL A 8 44.94 -38.01 -15.31
N PRO A 9 45.16 -36.99 -16.15
CA PRO A 9 46.41 -36.23 -16.11
C PRO A 9 46.17 -34.70 -16.18
N SER A 10 46.74 -33.87 -15.30
CA SER A 10 48.08 -33.23 -15.19
C SER A 10 48.47 -32.27 -16.31
N ALA A 11 48.48 -31.03 -15.91
CA ALA A 11 49.32 -29.85 -16.14
C ALA A 11 50.28 -29.82 -17.35
N GLU A 12 50.35 -28.66 -17.99
CA GLU A 12 51.57 -28.02 -18.42
C GLU A 12 51.47 -26.50 -18.47
N ALA A 13 52.49 -25.84 -17.91
CA ALA A 13 52.70 -24.40 -17.85
C ALA A 13 53.52 -23.95 -19.06
N HIS A 14 53.34 -22.74 -19.53
CA HIS A 14 54.40 -21.96 -20.20
C HIS A 14 54.38 -20.50 -19.76
N ASP A 15 55.57 -20.11 -19.39
CA ASP A 15 56.13 -18.84 -18.95
C ASP A 15 56.41 -17.93 -20.17
N ASP A 16 56.36 -16.61 -19.97
CA ASP A 16 57.34 -15.61 -20.39
C ASP A 16 56.77 -14.17 -20.28
N SER A 17 57.15 -13.48 -19.34
CA SER A 17 58.10 -12.38 -19.05
C SER A 17 58.04 -11.13 -19.96
N HIS A 18 58.24 -10.01 -19.25
CA HIS A 18 58.74 -8.65 -19.54
C HIS A 18 57.77 -7.52 -19.88
N ARG A 19 57.64 -6.49 -19.02
CA ARG A 19 58.51 -5.33 -18.61
C ARG A 19 57.69 -4.41 -17.70
N ALA A 20 58.11 -4.16 -16.58
CA ALA A 20 58.75 -3.10 -15.82
C ALA A 20 58.39 -1.62 -16.15
N GLY A 21 58.08 -0.86 -15.11
CA GLY A 21 58.19 0.59 -15.04
C GLY A 21 57.23 1.25 -14.05
N LYS A 22 57.62 1.28 -12.79
CA LYS A 22 57.97 2.40 -11.88
C LYS A 22 56.87 3.37 -11.50
N LEU A 23 56.51 3.36 -10.21
CA LEU A 23 56.85 4.23 -9.05
C LEU A 23 55.86 5.39 -8.91
N THR A 24 55.27 5.73 -7.75
CA THR A 24 55.75 5.94 -6.37
C THR A 24 54.58 6.07 -5.41
N GLU A 25 54.66 5.48 -4.26
CA GLU A 25 54.67 6.02 -2.88
C GLU A 25 53.45 6.82 -2.43
N ALA A 26 52.88 6.72 -1.27
CA ALA A 26 53.14 6.19 0.08
C ALA A 26 51.83 6.50 0.87
N ASN A 27 51.40 5.92 1.90
CA ASN A 27 51.95 5.66 3.21
C ASN A 27 51.05 4.74 4.03
N GLU A 28 51.70 3.87 4.72
CA GLU A 28 51.22 3.02 5.81
C GLU A 28 51.00 3.78 7.12
N CYS A 29 50.47 3.01 8.05
CA CYS A 29 50.55 3.06 9.52
C CYS A 29 49.21 3.37 10.20
N TYR A 30 48.66 2.62 11.18
CA TYR A 30 49.25 1.73 12.18
C TYR A 30 48.17 0.83 12.81
N LEU A 31 48.49 -0.45 12.88
CA LEU A 31 47.98 -1.41 13.87
C LEU A 31 48.79 -1.24 15.17
N ARG A 32 48.12 -1.25 16.32
CA ARG A 32 48.64 -1.79 17.60
C ARG A 32 47.56 -1.91 18.67
N SER A 33 47.24 -3.13 19.08
CA SER A 33 46.99 -3.48 20.47
C SER A 33 48.31 -3.56 21.22
N PRO A 34 48.37 -3.33 22.53
CA PRO A 34 48.36 -4.46 23.45
C PRO A 34 47.87 -4.25 24.90
N ASP A 35 47.51 -5.36 25.48
CA ASP A 35 47.70 -5.89 26.84
C ASP A 35 47.90 -5.01 28.08
N ARG A 36 47.07 -5.40 29.11
CA ARG A 36 47.35 -5.62 30.53
C ARG A 36 47.97 -4.50 31.38
N LEU A 37 47.24 -4.19 32.45
CA LEU A 37 47.77 -4.27 33.79
C LEU A 37 46.64 -4.33 34.84
N SER A 38 46.82 -5.26 35.76
CA SER A 38 46.05 -5.66 36.92
C SER A 38 46.33 -4.83 38.16
N ALA A 39 45.49 -4.97 39.13
CA ALA A 39 45.56 -4.76 40.59
C ALA A 39 44.60 -3.69 41.08
N GLY A 40 43.77 -3.84 42.10
CA GLY A 40 43.64 -4.87 43.13
C GLY A 40 42.60 -4.37 44.15
N LEU A 41 41.90 -5.32 44.78
CA LEU A 41 41.36 -5.32 46.16
C LEU A 41 40.56 -4.09 46.65
N ASP A 42 39.37 -4.21 47.17
CA ASP A 42 38.96 -4.95 48.38
C ASP A 42 37.44 -5.17 48.51
N SER A 43 37.13 -6.28 49.06
CA SER A 43 35.88 -6.80 49.53
C SER A 43 35.34 -6.06 50.77
N VAL A 44 34.01 -5.91 50.88
CA VAL A 44 33.32 -6.02 52.18
C VAL A 44 31.96 -6.72 51.96
N GLU A 45 31.84 -7.93 52.49
CA GLU A 45 30.60 -8.61 52.83
C GLU A 45 29.99 -8.02 54.09
N PHE A 46 28.66 -8.06 54.17
CA PHE A 46 27.82 -8.33 55.37
C PHE A 46 26.38 -8.40 54.86
N GLY A 47 25.60 -9.44 55.00
CA GLY A 47 25.39 -10.32 56.14
C GLY A 47 23.87 -10.47 56.22
N LEU A 48 23.35 -11.67 55.94
CA LEU A 48 21.96 -12.08 56.15
C LEU A 48 21.58 -12.11 57.63
N SER A 49 20.38 -11.66 57.99
CA SER A 49 19.57 -12.39 58.99
C SER A 49 18.10 -11.93 58.93
N GLY A 50 17.22 -12.89 58.72
CA GLY A 50 15.77 -12.75 58.83
C GLY A 50 15.32 -12.77 60.28
N VAL A 51 14.10 -12.35 60.50
CA VAL A 51 13.13 -12.93 61.48
C VAL A 51 11.72 -12.44 61.10
N ALA A 52 10.81 -13.40 61.18
CA ALA A 52 9.37 -13.25 60.98
C ALA A 52 8.65 -12.80 62.27
N LEU A 53 7.42 -12.36 62.10
CA LEU A 53 6.20 -12.60 62.91
C LEU A 53 5.45 -11.33 63.39
N SER A 54 4.17 -11.37 63.02
CA SER A 54 2.94 -11.10 63.77
C SER A 54 2.49 -9.64 64.05
N GLY A 55 1.41 -9.28 63.46
CA GLY A 55 0.08 -9.11 64.07
C GLY A 55 -0.16 -7.83 64.89
N GLY A 56 -1.20 -7.06 64.54
CA GLY A 56 -1.77 -6.16 65.53
C GLY A 56 -2.52 -4.93 64.97
N ARG A 57 -3.78 -4.94 65.13
CA ARG A 57 -4.85 -3.99 64.87
C ARG A 57 -4.62 -2.51 65.23
N ALA A 58 -5.20 -1.68 64.35
CA ALA A 58 -6.06 -0.51 64.61
C ALA A 58 -5.67 0.54 65.65
N THR A 59 -5.63 1.77 65.23
CA THR A 59 -6.49 2.87 65.74
C THR A 59 -6.28 4.18 64.97
N GLN A 60 -7.39 4.88 64.79
CA GLN A 60 -7.51 6.25 64.25
C GLN A 60 -6.82 7.28 65.15
N ARG A 61 -6.26 8.37 64.54
CA ARG A 61 -6.53 9.77 64.94
C ARG A 61 -5.89 10.81 64.04
N LYS A 62 -6.75 11.61 63.43
CA LYS A 62 -6.80 13.09 63.24
C LYS A 62 -5.53 13.91 63.07
N ARG A 63 -5.51 14.60 61.89
CA ARG A 63 -5.23 16.01 61.59
C ARG A 63 -3.90 16.66 62.05
N HIS A 64 -3.13 17.14 61.06
CA HIS A 64 -2.91 18.57 60.88
C HIS A 64 -2.40 18.89 59.44
N ARG A 65 -2.93 19.98 58.89
CA ARG A 65 -2.53 20.61 57.62
C ARG A 65 -1.15 21.25 57.76
N LEU A 66 -0.29 21.05 56.80
CA LEU A 66 0.70 22.03 56.39
C LEU A 66 0.85 21.93 54.88
N GLY A 67 0.49 23.01 54.20
CA GLY A 67 0.64 23.16 52.75
C GLY A 67 2.10 23.46 52.40
N ILE A 68 2.60 22.70 51.47
CA ILE A 68 3.79 23.10 50.71
C ILE A 68 3.40 22.95 49.23
N SER A 69 3.35 24.13 48.59
CA SER A 69 3.20 24.29 47.15
C SER A 69 4.47 23.79 46.46
N ILE A 70 4.38 22.74 45.67
CA ILE A 70 5.44 22.36 44.72
C ILE A 70 4.91 22.68 43.32
N ASN A 71 5.49 23.74 42.75
CA ASN A 71 5.32 24.11 41.36
C ASN A 71 5.75 22.94 40.44
N ALA A 72 4.80 22.36 39.73
CA ALA A 72 5.08 21.49 38.62
C ALA A 72 5.65 22.30 37.45
N ILE A 73 6.89 22.05 37.12
CA ILE A 73 7.51 22.47 35.86
C ILE A 73 6.94 21.59 34.79
N VAL A 74 5.96 22.09 34.04
CA VAL A 74 5.50 21.50 32.80
C VAL A 74 6.42 21.96 31.69
N ALA A 75 7.16 21.01 31.14
CA ALA A 75 7.92 21.21 29.91
C ALA A 75 6.95 21.51 28.76
N GLN A 76 6.96 22.71 28.23
CA GLN A 76 6.33 23.05 26.97
C GLN A 76 7.27 22.66 25.82
N PRO A 77 6.78 21.96 24.79
CA PRO A 77 7.51 21.83 23.54
C PRO A 77 7.32 23.08 22.68
N ILE A 78 8.39 23.47 22.11
CA ILE A 78 8.70 24.42 21.06
C ILE A 78 7.59 24.52 19.99
N TRP A 79 6.71 25.53 20.16
CA TRP A 79 5.81 26.04 19.12
C TRP A 79 5.77 27.56 19.20
N LYS A 80 6.88 28.21 18.87
CA LYS A 80 6.92 29.66 18.61
C LYS A 80 8.02 29.94 17.59
N SER A 81 7.67 29.82 16.34
CA SER A 81 8.32 30.62 15.28
C SER A 81 7.51 30.41 14.01
N ILE A 82 6.54 31.25 13.77
CA ILE A 82 5.96 31.74 12.53
C ILE A 82 4.68 32.49 12.90
N HIS A 83 4.84 33.67 13.44
CA HIS A 83 3.83 34.74 13.42
C HIS A 83 4.50 36.05 13.77
N SER A 84 5.27 36.60 12.84
CA SER A 84 5.69 38.01 12.89
C SER A 84 6.29 38.39 11.53
N SER A 85 5.48 38.72 10.59
CA SER A 85 5.80 39.60 9.45
C SER A 85 4.58 39.72 8.55
N TYR A 86 3.65 40.56 8.96
CA TYR A 86 2.67 41.25 8.09
C TYR A 86 1.80 42.15 8.97
N LEU A 87 2.40 43.26 9.44
CA LEU A 87 1.67 44.46 9.88
C LEU A 87 2.67 45.63 9.96
N SER A 88 2.88 46.30 8.86
CA SER A 88 3.23 47.73 8.86
C SER A 88 3.20 48.25 7.43
N GLN A 89 2.14 48.90 7.04
CA GLN A 89 2.08 50.09 6.20
C GLN A 89 0.62 50.44 5.95
N SER A 90 0.12 51.25 6.82
CA SER A 90 -1.05 52.09 6.57
C SER A 90 -0.85 53.40 7.32
N SER A 91 -0.49 54.44 6.59
CA SER A 91 -0.86 55.82 6.92
C SER A 91 -0.30 56.75 5.87
N LEU A 92 -1.17 57.26 5.05
CA LEU A 92 -1.14 58.64 4.54
C LEU A 92 -2.47 58.92 3.84
N PHE A 93 -3.37 59.47 4.62
CA PHE A 93 -4.48 60.28 4.13
C PHE A 93 -4.00 61.73 4.08
N LEU A 94 -4.32 62.47 3.02
CA LEU A 94 -5.03 63.75 3.09
C LEU A 94 -5.09 64.47 1.72
N HIS A 95 -6.31 64.89 1.41
CA HIS A 95 -6.76 66.05 0.65
C HIS A 95 -7.33 65.86 -0.76
N LEU A 96 -8.65 65.96 -0.80
CA LEU A 96 -9.56 66.38 -1.87
C LEU A 96 -9.34 67.87 -2.26
N PRO A 97 -9.81 68.37 -3.42
CA PRO A 97 -11.24 68.59 -3.59
C PRO A 97 -11.87 68.36 -4.98
N SER A 98 -13.16 68.02 -4.90
CA SER A 98 -14.31 68.33 -5.79
C SER A 98 -14.08 69.06 -7.11
N PHE A 99 -14.63 68.49 -8.20
CA PHE A 99 -15.55 69.09 -9.19
C PHE A 99 -15.85 68.05 -10.31
N PHE A 100 -17.06 67.72 -10.49
CA PHE A 100 -17.89 67.53 -11.70
C PHE A 100 -18.98 66.48 -11.47
N SER A 101 -20.14 66.99 -11.15
CA SER A 101 -21.42 66.32 -11.39
C SER A 101 -21.73 66.52 -12.88
N TYR A 102 -21.98 65.43 -13.60
CA TYR A 102 -23.02 65.31 -14.61
C TYR A 102 -23.10 63.91 -15.22
N GLN A 103 -24.29 63.32 -15.13
CA GLN A 103 -24.83 62.18 -15.90
C GLN A 103 -24.11 60.81 -15.79
N THR A 104 -24.51 60.04 -14.82
CA THR A 104 -24.47 58.59 -14.90
C THR A 104 -25.75 57.98 -14.34
N LYS A 105 -26.86 58.17 -15.06
CA LYS A 105 -27.99 57.24 -15.03
C LYS A 105 -27.78 56.29 -16.18
N ASN A 106 -27.69 54.99 -15.91
CA ASN A 106 -27.64 53.83 -16.79
C ASN A 106 -26.29 53.13 -17.05
N LEU A 107 -25.45 53.01 -16.04
CA LEU A 107 -24.31 52.05 -16.10
C LEU A 107 -24.17 51.17 -14.84
N SER A 108 -25.20 51.16 -13.99
CA SER A 108 -25.19 50.35 -12.75
C SER A 108 -25.89 48.99 -12.86
N THR A 109 -26.12 48.51 -14.09
CA THR A 109 -26.85 47.22 -14.27
C THR A 109 -26.11 46.26 -15.21
N ILE A 110 -24.84 46.51 -15.55
CA ILE A 110 -23.97 45.55 -16.28
C ILE A 110 -22.63 45.38 -15.57
N THR A 111 -22.60 45.46 -14.26
CA THR A 111 -21.61 44.68 -13.53
C THR A 111 -22.27 43.33 -13.27
N MET A 112 -22.49 42.59 -14.35
CA MET A 112 -22.77 41.18 -14.25
C MET A 112 -21.72 40.58 -13.36
N ASN A 113 -22.17 40.10 -12.21
CA ASN A 113 -21.57 39.00 -11.51
C ASN A 113 -21.44 37.81 -12.48
N LEU A 114 -20.44 37.84 -13.32
CA LEU A 114 -19.72 36.66 -13.73
C LEU A 114 -18.92 36.21 -12.49
N LYS A 115 -19.59 35.78 -11.43
CA LYS A 115 -19.10 34.66 -10.66
C LYS A 115 -18.97 33.58 -11.72
N MET A 116 -17.75 33.41 -12.26
CA MET A 116 -17.42 32.17 -12.94
C MET A 116 -17.85 31.09 -11.96
N ALA A 117 -18.85 30.30 -12.34
CA ALA A 117 -19.24 29.15 -11.53
C ALA A 117 -17.95 28.39 -11.24
N ALA A 118 -17.66 28.17 -9.97
CA ALA A 118 -16.45 27.48 -9.57
C ALA A 118 -16.39 26.15 -10.35
N LYS A 119 -15.28 25.90 -11.04
CA LYS A 119 -15.11 24.70 -11.87
C LYS A 119 -15.21 23.49 -10.94
N SER A 120 -16.21 22.64 -11.12
CA SER A 120 -16.34 21.36 -10.44
C SER A 120 -16.05 20.24 -11.42
N LEU A 121 -15.35 19.19 -10.97
CA LEU A 121 -15.19 17.96 -11.73
C LEU A 121 -16.34 17.03 -11.37
N SER A 122 -17.15 16.68 -12.36
CA SER A 122 -18.20 15.68 -12.19
C SER A 122 -17.59 14.28 -12.09
N ILE A 123 -18.01 13.52 -11.08
CA ILE A 123 -17.51 12.17 -10.78
C ILE A 123 -18.72 11.26 -10.52
N VAL A 124 -18.67 10.04 -11.03
CA VAL A 124 -19.68 9.01 -10.78
C VAL A 124 -19.78 8.72 -9.27
N GLN A 125 -20.98 8.81 -8.70
CA GLN A 125 -21.24 8.58 -7.27
C GLN A 125 -22.56 7.79 -7.07
N PRO A 126 -22.55 6.47 -7.23
CA PRO A 126 -23.76 5.64 -7.07
C PRO A 126 -24.24 5.57 -5.62
N VAL A 127 -23.37 5.84 -4.65
CA VAL A 127 -23.68 5.85 -3.22
C VAL A 127 -23.14 7.14 -2.59
N ALA A 128 -23.98 7.84 -1.87
CA ALA A 128 -23.60 9.08 -1.21
C ALA A 128 -22.47 8.88 -0.19
N VAL A 129 -21.56 9.84 -0.13
CA VAL A 129 -20.52 9.87 0.90
C VAL A 129 -21.01 10.60 2.16
N PRO A 130 -20.53 10.23 3.35
CA PRO A 130 -20.88 10.93 4.59
C PRO A 130 -20.55 12.43 4.50
N GLN A 131 -21.43 13.27 5.07
CA GLN A 131 -21.26 14.72 5.12
C GLN A 131 -20.75 15.13 6.51
N GLY A 132 -19.79 16.05 6.53
CA GLY A 132 -19.22 16.62 7.75
C GLY A 132 -19.89 17.93 8.17
N THR A 133 -19.21 18.66 9.05
CA THR A 133 -19.68 20.01 9.42
C THR A 133 -19.62 20.99 8.23
N PRO A 134 -20.43 22.07 8.20
CA PRO A 134 -20.37 23.05 7.11
C PRO A 134 -18.97 23.64 6.87
N ASN A 135 -18.18 23.80 7.94
CA ASN A 135 -16.79 24.30 7.83
C ASN A 135 -15.87 23.27 7.15
N PHE A 136 -16.02 21.99 7.47
CA PHE A 136 -15.30 20.92 6.80
C PHE A 136 -15.68 20.85 5.32
N GLU A 137 -16.98 20.86 4.99
CA GLU A 137 -17.45 20.76 3.60
C GLU A 137 -16.98 21.96 2.76
N ALA A 138 -16.90 23.17 3.32
CA ALA A 138 -16.33 24.32 2.63
C ALA A 138 -14.83 24.12 2.30
N LYS A 139 -14.06 23.56 3.23
CA LYS A 139 -12.62 23.24 3.01
C LYS A 139 -12.46 22.12 1.99
N ARG A 140 -13.27 21.06 2.09
CA ARG A 140 -13.31 19.95 1.14
C ARG A 140 -13.64 20.45 -0.26
N ALA A 141 -14.66 21.28 -0.42
CA ALA A 141 -15.05 21.86 -1.70
C ALA A 141 -13.91 22.67 -2.32
N SER A 142 -13.14 23.44 -1.52
CA SER A 142 -11.98 24.18 -2.00
C SER A 142 -10.86 23.26 -2.51
N LEU A 143 -10.61 22.12 -1.85
CA LEU A 143 -9.64 21.13 -2.31
C LEU A 143 -10.08 20.48 -3.63
N LEU A 144 -11.34 20.07 -3.72
CA LEU A 144 -11.90 19.46 -4.94
C LEU A 144 -11.93 20.44 -6.11
N GLN A 145 -12.21 21.71 -5.84
CA GLN A 145 -12.13 22.78 -6.85
C GLN A 145 -10.70 22.94 -7.36
N ALA A 146 -9.70 23.02 -6.44
CA ALA A 146 -8.28 23.15 -6.83
C ALA A 146 -7.78 21.93 -7.64
N PHE A 147 -8.35 20.76 -7.42
CA PHE A 147 -8.09 19.59 -8.26
C PHE A 147 -8.73 19.78 -9.65
N ALA A 148 -10.02 20.15 -9.71
CA ALA A 148 -10.79 20.34 -10.94
C ALA A 148 -10.17 21.43 -11.87
N GLU A 149 -9.61 22.49 -11.30
CA GLU A 149 -8.99 23.60 -12.05
C GLU A 149 -7.79 23.14 -12.88
N LYS A 150 -7.12 22.06 -12.49
CA LYS A 150 -5.97 21.50 -13.21
C LYS A 150 -6.37 20.68 -14.45
N ILE A 151 -7.65 20.28 -14.56
CA ILE A 151 -8.09 19.37 -15.61
C ILE A 151 -8.52 20.16 -16.86
N PRO A 152 -7.91 19.93 -18.04
CA PRO A 152 -8.37 20.50 -19.30
C PRO A 152 -9.80 20.13 -19.63
N VAL A 153 -10.55 21.04 -20.25
CA VAL A 153 -11.98 20.81 -20.57
C VAL A 153 -12.15 19.66 -21.57
N GLU A 154 -11.19 19.48 -22.46
CA GLU A 154 -11.15 18.40 -23.45
C GLU A 154 -10.96 17.00 -22.86
N TYR A 155 -10.64 16.89 -21.58
CA TYR A 155 -10.53 15.60 -20.86
C TYR A 155 -11.74 15.30 -20.00
N LEU A 156 -12.77 16.17 -20.03
CA LEU A 156 -14.01 15.94 -19.29
C LEU A 156 -14.89 14.95 -20.05
N LEU A 157 -15.42 13.98 -19.34
CA LEU A 157 -16.43 13.06 -19.86
C LEU A 157 -17.78 13.79 -20.07
N PRO A 158 -18.59 13.37 -21.04
CA PRO A 158 -19.96 13.87 -21.18
C PRO A 158 -20.76 13.73 -19.88
N GLN A 159 -21.50 14.76 -19.49
CA GLN A 159 -22.30 14.75 -18.25
C GLN A 159 -23.32 13.60 -18.22
N GLU A 160 -23.92 13.27 -19.37
CA GLU A 160 -24.83 12.13 -19.51
C GLU A 160 -24.20 10.80 -19.08
N LEU A 161 -22.91 10.58 -19.38
CA LEU A 161 -22.19 9.38 -18.97
C LEU A 161 -21.90 9.36 -17.47
N ILE A 162 -21.71 10.53 -16.86
CA ILE A 162 -21.51 10.64 -15.41
C ILE A 162 -22.83 10.41 -14.65
N ASP A 163 -23.93 10.92 -15.18
CA ASP A 163 -25.26 10.82 -14.55
C ASP A 163 -25.87 9.42 -14.73
N ASN A 164 -25.57 8.76 -15.85
CA ASN A 164 -26.08 7.43 -16.21
C ASN A 164 -24.93 6.47 -16.62
N PRO A 165 -23.97 6.17 -15.72
CA PRO A 165 -22.85 5.31 -16.04
C PRO A 165 -23.28 3.84 -16.22
N PRO A 166 -22.61 3.07 -17.07
CA PRO A 166 -22.77 1.61 -17.06
C PRO A 166 -22.26 1.03 -15.72
N VAL A 167 -22.76 -0.14 -15.34
CA VAL A 167 -22.32 -0.83 -14.12
C VAL A 167 -20.82 -1.20 -14.21
N ASP A 168 -20.40 -1.71 -15.36
CA ASP A 168 -18.98 -1.95 -15.72
C ASP A 168 -18.47 -0.75 -16.54
N VAL A 169 -17.60 0.05 -15.93
CA VAL A 169 -16.97 1.22 -16.56
C VAL A 169 -15.60 0.95 -17.14
N SER A 170 -15.09 -0.27 -17.04
CA SER A 170 -13.71 -0.62 -17.42
C SER A 170 -13.40 -0.39 -18.90
N GLY A 171 -14.41 -0.50 -19.78
CA GLY A 171 -14.29 -0.26 -21.21
C GLY A 171 -14.43 1.22 -21.65
N VAL A 172 -14.91 2.10 -20.76
CA VAL A 172 -15.20 3.50 -21.11
C VAL A 172 -13.96 4.28 -21.61
N PRO A 173 -12.75 4.13 -21.03
CA PRO A 173 -11.58 4.89 -21.51
C PRO A 173 -11.25 4.69 -22.98
N THR A 174 -11.56 3.53 -23.55
CA THR A 174 -11.31 3.23 -24.97
C THR A 174 -12.43 3.69 -25.90
N THR A 175 -13.61 3.97 -25.37
CA THR A 175 -14.82 4.29 -26.18
C THR A 175 -15.29 5.74 -26.03
N CYS A 176 -14.80 6.48 -25.04
CA CYS A 176 -15.25 7.85 -24.76
C CYS A 176 -14.74 8.90 -25.77
N GLY A 177 -13.82 8.55 -26.68
CA GLY A 177 -13.31 9.44 -27.74
C GLY A 177 -12.27 10.47 -27.31
N ILE A 178 -11.77 10.45 -26.05
CA ILE A 178 -10.75 11.38 -25.53
C ILE A 178 -9.33 10.91 -25.91
N LEU A 179 -9.10 9.59 -25.88
CA LEU A 179 -7.80 9.01 -26.24
C LEU A 179 -7.70 8.81 -27.75
N THR A 180 -6.53 9.11 -28.30
CA THR A 180 -6.19 8.77 -29.69
C THR A 180 -5.95 7.26 -29.84
N ALA A 181 -5.92 6.75 -31.07
CA ALA A 181 -5.61 5.34 -31.34
C ALA A 181 -4.22 4.95 -30.83
N GLU A 182 -3.22 5.83 -30.90
CA GLU A 182 -1.87 5.60 -30.37
C GLU A 182 -1.88 5.55 -28.83
N GLU A 183 -2.59 6.47 -28.16
CA GLU A 183 -2.73 6.47 -26.71
C GLU A 183 -3.48 5.24 -26.18
N ILE A 184 -4.45 4.74 -26.95
CA ILE A 184 -5.11 3.47 -26.68
C ILE A 184 -4.12 2.31 -26.81
N ASP A 185 -3.36 2.22 -27.92
CA ASP A 185 -2.34 1.16 -28.09
C ASP A 185 -1.32 1.17 -26.95
N ILE A 186 -0.77 2.33 -26.59
CA ILE A 186 0.18 2.48 -25.48
C ILE A 186 -0.39 1.94 -24.18
N THR A 187 -1.63 2.26 -23.84
CA THR A 187 -2.20 1.91 -22.51
C THR A 187 -2.83 0.53 -22.47
N GLU A 188 -3.31 -0.02 -23.60
CA GLU A 188 -3.94 -1.34 -23.66
C GLU A 188 -2.92 -2.47 -23.83
N THR A 189 -1.95 -2.30 -24.73
CA THR A 189 -1.13 -3.39 -25.27
C THR A 189 0.07 -3.71 -24.38
N TYR A 190 0.65 -2.70 -23.71
CA TYR A 190 1.92 -2.84 -23.01
C TYR A 190 1.76 -2.99 -21.50
N ASP A 191 2.55 -3.89 -20.90
CA ASP A 191 2.88 -3.87 -19.49
C ASP A 191 4.13 -2.97 -19.25
N ALA A 192 4.61 -2.84 -18.01
CA ALA A 192 5.72 -1.93 -17.67
C ALA A 192 7.04 -2.34 -18.35
N VAL A 193 7.31 -3.64 -18.44
CA VAL A 193 8.49 -4.17 -19.16
C VAL A 193 8.40 -3.81 -20.64
N GLY A 194 7.27 -4.07 -21.27
CA GLY A 194 7.04 -3.76 -22.69
C GLY A 194 7.12 -2.27 -22.99
N LEU A 195 6.65 -1.39 -22.09
CA LEU A 195 6.81 0.07 -22.22
C LEU A 195 8.28 0.49 -22.12
N ALA A 196 9.01 -0.05 -21.13
CA ALA A 196 10.45 0.23 -21.00
C ALA A 196 11.22 -0.14 -22.27
N GLU A 197 10.91 -1.30 -22.86
CA GLU A 197 11.50 -1.76 -24.14
C GLU A 197 11.09 -0.87 -25.33
N ALA A 198 9.80 -0.50 -25.42
CA ALA A 198 9.29 0.35 -26.49
C ALA A 198 9.93 1.75 -26.47
N ILE A 199 10.16 2.32 -25.28
CA ILE A 199 10.85 3.60 -25.12
C ILE A 199 12.35 3.46 -25.43
N ALA A 200 13.01 2.43 -24.90
CA ALA A 200 14.44 2.19 -25.16
C ALA A 200 14.75 1.99 -26.64
N THR A 201 13.85 1.36 -27.39
CA THR A 201 13.95 1.16 -28.85
C THR A 201 13.43 2.34 -29.67
N LYS A 202 12.96 3.43 -29.01
CA LYS A 202 12.41 4.64 -29.62
C LYS A 202 11.15 4.38 -30.45
N LYS A 203 10.39 3.32 -30.16
CA LYS A 203 9.05 3.10 -30.74
C LYS A 203 8.08 4.17 -30.25
N TYR A 204 8.13 4.50 -28.95
CA TYR A 204 7.42 5.63 -28.34
C TYR A 204 8.42 6.51 -27.59
N THR A 205 8.08 7.80 -27.46
CA THR A 205 8.79 8.70 -26.55
C THR A 205 8.24 8.56 -25.14
N ALA A 206 9.05 8.86 -24.12
CA ALA A 206 8.58 8.94 -22.75
C ALA A 206 7.46 9.98 -22.60
N VAL A 207 7.50 11.08 -23.39
CA VAL A 207 6.45 12.10 -23.45
C VAL A 207 5.13 11.51 -23.97
N ALA A 208 5.13 10.74 -25.05
CA ALA A 208 3.91 10.10 -25.58
C ALA A 208 3.28 9.16 -24.54
N VAL A 209 4.11 8.33 -23.90
CA VAL A 209 3.67 7.39 -22.85
C VAL A 209 3.11 8.13 -21.64
N ALA A 210 3.82 9.15 -21.11
CA ALA A 210 3.34 9.94 -19.97
C ALA A 210 2.03 10.68 -20.30
N THR A 211 1.85 11.16 -21.53
CA THR A 211 0.63 11.81 -22.00
C THR A 211 -0.54 10.82 -22.01
N ALA A 212 -0.37 9.64 -22.60
CA ALA A 212 -1.41 8.62 -22.71
C ALA A 212 -1.92 8.18 -21.33
N PHE A 213 -1.01 7.85 -20.40
CA PHE A 213 -1.38 7.44 -19.04
C PHE A 213 -1.99 8.59 -18.22
N SER A 214 -1.50 9.83 -18.36
CA SER A 214 -2.09 10.98 -17.67
C SER A 214 -3.52 11.26 -18.11
N LYS A 215 -3.83 11.19 -19.40
CA LYS A 215 -5.20 11.33 -19.92
C LYS A 215 -6.09 10.19 -19.45
N ARG A 216 -5.63 8.94 -19.56
CA ARG A 216 -6.41 7.78 -19.14
C ARG A 216 -6.67 7.80 -17.63
N ALA A 217 -5.72 8.28 -16.82
CA ALA A 217 -5.90 8.40 -15.38
C ALA A 217 -7.01 9.38 -15.00
N ILE A 218 -7.13 10.52 -15.69
CA ILE A 218 -8.21 11.48 -15.38
C ILE A 218 -9.57 11.02 -15.90
N ILE A 219 -9.63 10.27 -17.00
CA ILE A 219 -10.85 9.57 -17.43
C ILE A 219 -11.28 8.56 -16.36
N SER A 220 -10.34 7.73 -15.89
CA SER A 220 -10.59 6.73 -14.84
C SER A 220 -11.06 7.38 -13.54
N HIS A 221 -10.49 8.53 -13.17
CA HIS A 221 -10.89 9.25 -11.96
C HIS A 221 -12.34 9.75 -12.01
N GLN A 222 -12.79 10.26 -13.13
CA GLN A 222 -14.19 10.69 -13.29
C GLN A 222 -15.19 9.53 -13.13
N LEU A 223 -14.76 8.31 -13.42
CA LEU A 223 -15.58 7.10 -13.34
C LEU A 223 -15.47 6.38 -11.99
N THR A 224 -14.32 6.48 -11.30
CA THR A 224 -14.03 5.65 -10.11
C THR A 224 -13.49 6.41 -8.91
N CYS A 225 -13.31 7.73 -8.98
CA CYS A 225 -12.74 8.56 -7.89
C CYS A 225 -11.38 8.05 -7.37
N CYS A 226 -10.53 7.51 -8.26
CA CYS A 226 -9.31 6.80 -7.86
C CYS A 226 -8.10 7.71 -7.52
N LEU A 227 -8.13 9.02 -7.79
CA LEU A 227 -7.00 9.94 -7.59
C LEU A 227 -7.23 10.91 -6.42
N THR A 228 -6.12 11.34 -5.82
CA THR A 228 -6.07 12.50 -4.90
C THR A 228 -5.34 13.69 -5.53
N GLN A 229 -4.42 13.43 -6.46
CA GLN A 229 -3.70 14.46 -7.21
C GLN A 229 -3.40 13.98 -8.63
N TRP A 230 -3.36 14.95 -9.55
CA TRP A 230 -3.01 14.76 -10.94
C TRP A 230 -2.06 15.90 -11.38
N PHE A 231 -0.91 15.56 -11.96
CA PHE A 231 0.15 16.51 -12.26
C PHE A 231 0.88 16.16 -13.58
N MET A 232 0.08 16.10 -14.64
CA MET A 232 0.54 15.79 -16.01
C MET A 232 1.68 16.68 -16.46
N ASP A 233 1.65 17.98 -16.15
CA ASP A 233 2.70 18.93 -16.58
C ASP A 233 4.07 18.54 -16.01
N LEU A 234 4.13 18.16 -14.73
CA LEU A 234 5.36 17.68 -14.09
C LEU A 234 5.85 16.36 -14.71
N ALA A 235 4.92 15.47 -15.05
CA ALA A 235 5.24 14.20 -15.71
C ALA A 235 5.83 14.42 -17.11
N ILE A 236 5.24 15.30 -17.91
CA ILE A 236 5.73 15.64 -19.26
C ILE A 236 7.09 16.33 -19.18
N GLU A 237 7.30 17.23 -18.22
CA GLU A 237 8.61 17.87 -18.04
C GLU A 237 9.70 16.83 -17.69
N GLN A 238 9.40 15.87 -16.82
CA GLN A 238 10.32 14.79 -16.51
C GLN A 238 10.56 13.88 -17.72
N ALA A 239 9.51 13.52 -18.45
CA ALA A 239 9.59 12.69 -19.65
C ALA A 239 10.45 13.32 -20.75
N LYS A 240 10.33 14.66 -21.00
CA LYS A 240 11.19 15.39 -21.93
C LYS A 240 12.67 15.29 -21.57
N LYS A 241 13.03 15.35 -20.27
CA LYS A 241 14.42 15.18 -19.82
C LYS A 241 14.95 13.78 -20.11
N LEU A 242 14.08 12.76 -19.95
CA LEU A 242 14.43 11.37 -20.26
C LEU A 242 14.60 11.15 -21.77
N ASP A 243 13.69 11.65 -22.59
CA ASP A 243 13.81 11.58 -24.06
C ASP A 243 15.09 12.27 -24.56
N ALA A 244 15.41 13.46 -24.02
CA ALA A 244 16.65 14.16 -24.34
C ALA A 244 17.90 13.34 -23.92
N TYR A 245 17.89 12.74 -22.73
CA TYR A 245 18.97 11.88 -22.28
C TYR A 245 19.19 10.67 -23.20
N LEU A 246 18.10 9.99 -23.58
CA LEU A 246 18.17 8.85 -24.50
C LEU A 246 18.66 9.26 -25.90
N ALA A 247 18.27 10.45 -26.37
CA ALA A 247 18.74 10.98 -27.65
C ALA A 247 20.23 11.30 -27.65
N GLU A 248 20.71 11.94 -26.58
CA GLU A 248 22.11 12.36 -26.40
C GLU A 248 23.07 11.20 -26.15
N HIS A 249 22.68 10.25 -25.27
CA HIS A 249 23.59 9.21 -24.78
C HIS A 249 23.38 7.85 -25.47
N GLY A 250 22.30 7.65 -26.24
CA GLY A 250 21.97 6.39 -26.91
C GLY A 250 21.63 5.24 -25.94
N LYS A 251 21.40 5.52 -24.67
CA LYS A 251 21.06 4.54 -23.63
C LYS A 251 20.07 5.11 -22.62
N THR A 252 19.31 4.24 -21.95
CA THR A 252 18.40 4.60 -20.87
C THR A 252 19.14 4.98 -19.58
N VAL A 253 18.51 5.76 -18.68
CA VAL A 253 19.08 6.08 -17.36
C VAL A 253 18.98 4.89 -16.41
N GLY A 254 18.01 4.00 -16.62
CA GLY A 254 17.78 2.81 -15.79
C GLY A 254 16.63 1.98 -16.33
N PRO A 255 16.28 0.89 -15.62
CA PRO A 255 15.29 -0.09 -16.10
C PRO A 255 13.85 0.42 -16.16
N LEU A 256 13.55 1.55 -15.52
CA LEU A 256 12.22 2.18 -15.51
C LEU A 256 12.18 3.47 -16.36
N HIS A 257 13.12 3.64 -17.27
CA HIS A 257 13.25 4.85 -18.09
C HIS A 257 11.97 5.16 -18.86
N GLY A 258 11.28 6.24 -18.46
CA GLY A 258 10.04 6.71 -19.08
C GLY A 258 8.78 5.94 -18.66
N VAL A 259 8.89 4.91 -17.83
CA VAL A 259 7.74 4.12 -17.35
C VAL A 259 6.89 4.95 -16.38
N PRO A 260 5.57 5.14 -16.65
CA PRO A 260 4.68 5.85 -15.76
C PRO A 260 4.34 4.97 -14.53
N ILE A 261 4.52 5.54 -13.33
CA ILE A 261 4.22 4.86 -12.07
C ILE A 261 3.27 5.73 -11.26
N SER A 262 2.15 5.17 -10.84
CA SER A 262 1.21 5.79 -9.91
C SER A 262 1.60 5.50 -8.46
N ILE A 263 1.26 6.41 -7.55
CA ILE A 263 1.77 6.40 -6.18
C ILE A 263 0.63 6.61 -5.19
N LYS A 264 0.51 5.73 -4.20
CA LYS A 264 -0.45 5.89 -3.11
C LYS A 264 -0.21 7.18 -2.34
N ASP A 265 -1.27 7.90 -1.97
CA ASP A 265 -1.25 9.29 -1.48
C ASP A 265 -0.31 9.56 -0.29
N HIS A 266 -0.10 8.60 0.62
CA HIS A 266 0.75 8.82 1.81
C HIS A 266 2.27 8.73 1.55
N MET A 267 2.69 8.54 0.30
CA MET A 267 4.11 8.47 -0.09
C MET A 267 4.56 9.81 -0.66
N PRO A 268 5.43 10.57 0.03
CA PRO A 268 5.90 11.87 -0.41
C PRO A 268 6.62 11.87 -1.76
N ILE A 269 6.15 12.76 -2.65
CA ILE A 269 6.79 13.15 -3.91
C ILE A 269 7.10 14.64 -3.82
N ALA A 270 8.34 15.05 -3.97
CA ALA A 270 8.76 16.46 -3.89
C ALA A 270 7.89 17.38 -4.76
N GLY A 271 7.38 18.46 -4.16
CA GLY A 271 6.53 19.44 -4.84
C GLY A 271 5.04 19.10 -4.87
N THR A 272 4.62 17.95 -4.33
CA THR A 272 3.21 17.54 -4.21
C THR A 272 2.71 17.64 -2.76
N TYR A 273 1.62 16.96 -2.44
CA TYR A 273 1.07 16.83 -1.09
C TYR A 273 0.87 15.36 -0.76
N SER A 274 0.91 15.04 0.52
CA SER A 274 0.57 13.71 1.04
C SER A 274 -0.44 13.83 2.16
N SER A 275 -1.24 12.78 2.38
CA SER A 275 -2.18 12.71 3.50
C SER A 275 -2.31 11.29 4.05
N LEU A 276 -3.05 11.13 5.14
CA LEU A 276 -3.53 9.84 5.64
C LEU A 276 -5.05 9.65 5.38
N GLY A 277 -5.54 10.24 4.28
CA GLY A 277 -6.97 10.22 3.93
C GLY A 277 -7.84 11.15 4.76
N CYS A 278 -7.26 11.99 5.64
CA CYS A 278 -7.95 12.94 6.52
C CYS A 278 -7.45 14.36 6.28
N TYR A 279 -8.33 15.35 6.41
CA TYR A 279 -8.01 16.75 6.16
C TYR A 279 -6.82 17.26 6.99
N LEU A 280 -6.80 16.98 8.31
CA LEU A 280 -5.75 17.46 9.20
C LEU A 280 -4.35 16.89 8.88
N THR A 281 -4.31 15.79 8.16
CA THR A 281 -3.06 15.08 7.83
C THR A 281 -2.44 15.51 6.50
N ILE A 282 -3.06 16.45 5.77
CA ILE A 282 -2.52 16.96 4.51
C ILE A 282 -1.26 17.78 4.80
N VAL A 283 -0.14 17.35 4.22
CA VAL A 283 1.16 18.02 4.31
C VAL A 283 1.76 18.21 2.92
N LYS A 284 2.51 19.31 2.76
CA LYS A 284 3.28 19.54 1.53
C LYS A 284 4.56 18.73 1.58
N ASP A 285 4.88 18.09 0.47
CA ASP A 285 6.08 17.26 0.33
C ASP A 285 7.25 18.12 -0.18
N ASP A 286 8.21 18.43 0.69
CA ASP A 286 9.40 19.18 0.31
C ASP A 286 10.48 18.29 -0.33
N THR A 287 10.45 16.98 -0.07
CA THR A 287 11.40 15.99 -0.57
C THR A 287 10.71 14.70 -0.98
N ASP A 288 11.35 13.95 -1.88
CA ASP A 288 10.93 12.59 -2.18
C ASP A 288 11.16 11.67 -0.97
N SER A 289 10.23 10.75 -0.72
CA SER A 289 10.50 9.60 0.15
C SER A 289 11.56 8.68 -0.48
N HIS A 290 12.18 7.83 0.32
CA HIS A 290 13.30 7.00 -0.16
C HIS A 290 12.91 6.09 -1.33
N MET A 291 11.72 5.48 -1.30
CA MET A 291 11.19 4.70 -2.42
C MET A 291 11.06 5.54 -3.70
N ILE A 292 10.48 6.73 -3.59
CA ILE A 292 10.29 7.64 -4.73
C ILE A 292 11.63 8.09 -5.30
N ALA A 293 12.60 8.41 -4.45
CA ALA A 293 13.95 8.78 -4.91
C ALA A 293 14.63 7.65 -5.69
N ILE A 294 14.48 6.39 -5.25
CA ILE A 294 15.01 5.20 -5.97
C ILE A 294 14.33 5.06 -7.33
N LEU A 295 13.00 5.05 -7.38
CA LEU A 295 12.24 4.88 -8.62
C LEU A 295 12.54 6.02 -9.61
N ARG A 296 12.64 7.26 -9.13
CA ARG A 296 13.03 8.42 -9.96
C ARG A 296 14.44 8.27 -10.54
N ALA A 297 15.40 7.80 -9.74
CA ALA A 297 16.77 7.55 -10.21
C ALA A 297 16.84 6.43 -11.26
N MET A 298 15.88 5.48 -11.25
CA MET A 298 15.74 4.44 -12.27
C MET A 298 15.00 4.91 -13.53
N GLY A 299 14.54 6.17 -13.56
CA GLY A 299 13.88 6.78 -14.71
C GLY A 299 12.36 6.71 -14.72
N ALA A 300 11.71 6.32 -13.61
CA ALA A 300 10.25 6.31 -13.52
C ALA A 300 9.66 7.72 -13.64
N VAL A 301 8.50 7.84 -14.28
CA VAL A 301 7.74 9.08 -14.43
C VAL A 301 6.51 9.05 -13.52
N PHE A 302 6.40 10.00 -12.58
CA PHE A 302 5.24 10.14 -11.71
C PHE A 302 4.27 11.18 -12.29
N TYR A 303 2.96 10.87 -12.31
CA TYR A 303 1.93 11.71 -12.94
C TYR A 303 0.67 11.87 -12.10
N CYS A 304 0.48 11.05 -11.08
CA CYS A 304 -0.67 11.13 -10.18
C CYS A 304 -0.37 10.50 -8.81
N LYS A 305 -1.20 10.84 -7.83
CA LYS A 305 -1.33 10.12 -6.56
C LYS A 305 -2.73 9.55 -6.43
N THR A 306 -2.86 8.40 -5.77
CA THR A 306 -4.08 7.62 -5.74
C THR A 306 -4.75 7.62 -4.38
N ASN A 307 -6.09 7.52 -4.39
CA ASN A 307 -6.94 7.61 -3.23
C ASN A 307 -6.80 6.40 -2.30
N GLN A 308 -6.98 6.64 -1.02
CA GLN A 308 -6.84 5.69 0.09
C GLN A 308 -7.87 6.01 1.17
N PRO A 309 -8.18 5.09 2.11
CA PRO A 309 -9.21 5.34 3.12
C PRO A 309 -8.81 6.36 4.17
N GLN A 310 -9.81 6.90 4.83
CA GLN A 310 -9.65 7.66 6.05
C GLN A 310 -8.82 6.86 7.08
N THR A 311 -7.69 7.42 7.52
CA THR A 311 -6.71 6.81 8.45
C THR A 311 -5.96 5.57 7.96
N LEU A 312 -6.06 5.20 6.69
CA LEU A 312 -5.38 4.06 6.05
C LEU A 312 -5.79 2.65 6.51
N MET A 313 -6.78 2.50 7.41
CA MET A 313 -6.90 1.25 8.15
C MET A 313 -8.12 0.38 7.82
N HIS A 314 -8.97 0.74 6.88
CA HIS A 314 -10.05 -0.14 6.44
C HIS A 314 -9.93 -0.52 4.95
N LEU A 315 -10.63 -1.58 4.55
CA LEU A 315 -10.52 -2.15 3.21
C LEU A 315 -11.48 -1.52 2.17
N GLU A 316 -11.85 -0.24 2.35
CA GLU A 316 -12.50 0.58 1.33
C GLU A 316 -11.80 1.92 1.26
N SER A 317 -11.42 2.35 0.07
CA SER A 317 -10.68 3.59 -0.13
C SER A 317 -11.60 4.80 -0.21
N ASP A 318 -12.27 5.07 0.91
CA ASP A 318 -13.15 6.22 1.10
C ASP A 318 -12.46 7.27 1.98
N SER A 319 -12.39 8.50 1.50
CA SER A 319 -11.69 9.59 2.19
C SER A 319 -12.35 10.95 1.91
N LEU A 320 -11.72 12.02 2.38
CA LEU A 320 -12.12 13.38 2.05
C LEU A 320 -12.20 13.67 0.54
N TRP A 321 -11.46 12.90 -0.29
CA TRP A 321 -11.47 13.03 -1.75
C TRP A 321 -12.68 12.38 -2.40
N GLY A 322 -13.33 11.46 -1.74
CA GLY A 322 -14.46 10.69 -2.21
C GLY A 322 -14.27 9.19 -2.09
N ARG A 323 -15.20 8.45 -2.66
CA ARG A 323 -15.30 6.99 -2.61
C ARG A 323 -14.74 6.37 -3.88
N VAL A 324 -13.81 5.43 -3.73
CA VAL A 324 -13.25 4.68 -4.87
C VAL A 324 -14.16 3.53 -5.25
N LEU A 325 -14.61 3.53 -6.51
CA LEU A 325 -15.52 2.53 -7.06
C LEU A 325 -14.76 1.41 -7.76
N ASN A 326 -15.31 0.19 -7.72
CA ASN A 326 -14.80 -0.93 -8.48
C ASN A 326 -15.11 -0.74 -9.99
N PRO A 327 -14.12 -0.81 -10.89
CA PRO A 327 -14.35 -0.60 -12.32
C PRO A 327 -15.29 -1.58 -12.99
N PHE A 328 -15.37 -2.81 -12.49
CA PHE A 328 -16.20 -3.88 -13.06
C PHE A 328 -17.63 -3.86 -12.53
N ASN A 329 -17.85 -3.21 -11.39
CA ASN A 329 -19.17 -2.98 -10.83
C ASN A 329 -19.13 -1.77 -9.87
N ILE A 330 -19.60 -0.61 -10.33
CA ILE A 330 -19.54 0.65 -9.57
C ILE A 330 -20.33 0.64 -8.26
N HIS A 331 -21.18 -0.35 -8.02
CA HIS A 331 -21.89 -0.53 -6.75
C HIS A 331 -21.07 -1.27 -5.71
N LEU A 332 -19.84 -1.69 -6.07
CA LEU A 332 -18.88 -2.37 -5.20
C LEU A 332 -17.66 -1.48 -4.92
N SER A 333 -17.00 -1.77 -3.83
CA SER A 333 -15.73 -1.14 -3.46
C SER A 333 -14.58 -1.66 -4.33
N ALA A 334 -13.62 -0.79 -4.65
CA ALA A 334 -12.32 -1.20 -5.24
C ALA A 334 -11.35 -1.78 -4.19
N GLY A 335 -11.80 -1.92 -2.95
CA GLY A 335 -10.96 -2.36 -1.84
C GLY A 335 -10.12 -1.24 -1.22
N GLY A 336 -9.24 -1.61 -0.33
CA GLY A 336 -8.38 -0.69 0.42
C GLY A 336 -7.26 -1.43 1.20
N SER A 337 -6.37 -0.68 1.72
CA SER A 337 -6.25 0.78 1.66
C SER A 337 -5.58 1.31 0.39
N THR A 338 -5.21 0.46 -0.58
CA THR A 338 -4.61 0.86 -1.87
C THR A 338 -5.64 0.74 -3.03
N GLY A 339 -6.92 1.08 -2.75
CA GLY A 339 -8.01 0.90 -3.72
C GLY A 339 -7.94 1.85 -4.90
N GLY A 340 -7.46 3.08 -4.71
CA GLY A 340 -7.24 4.02 -5.81
C GLY A 340 -6.24 3.51 -6.85
N GLU A 341 -5.14 2.87 -6.40
CA GLU A 341 -4.19 2.19 -7.29
C GLU A 341 -4.84 1.03 -8.03
N ALA A 342 -5.57 0.17 -7.27
CA ALA A 342 -6.19 -1.01 -7.87
C ALA A 342 -7.20 -0.64 -8.95
N ALA A 343 -8.09 0.33 -8.67
CA ALA A 343 -9.05 0.83 -9.65
C ALA A 343 -8.35 1.44 -10.87
N LEU A 344 -7.30 2.26 -10.65
CA LEU A 344 -6.56 2.90 -11.74
C LEU A 344 -5.86 1.89 -12.65
N ILE A 345 -5.22 0.86 -12.07
CA ILE A 345 -4.54 -0.21 -12.83
C ILE A 345 -5.55 -1.06 -13.60
N ALA A 346 -6.69 -1.43 -12.97
CA ALA A 346 -7.76 -2.17 -13.62
C ALA A 346 -8.38 -1.39 -14.80
N MET A 347 -8.47 -0.06 -14.69
CA MET A 347 -8.87 0.85 -15.76
C MET A 347 -7.77 1.07 -16.80
N LYS A 348 -6.60 0.43 -16.64
CA LYS A 348 -5.39 0.62 -17.45
C LYS A 348 -4.90 2.08 -17.49
N GLY A 349 -5.28 2.86 -16.51
CA GLY A 349 -4.78 4.22 -16.28
C GLY A 349 -3.43 4.26 -15.56
N SER A 350 -2.93 3.10 -15.12
CA SER A 350 -1.56 2.86 -14.66
C SER A 350 -1.11 1.48 -15.08
N VAL A 351 0.18 1.32 -15.30
CA VAL A 351 0.80 0.03 -15.64
C VAL A 351 1.46 -0.62 -14.43
N LEU A 352 1.99 0.21 -13.54
CA LEU A 352 2.69 -0.18 -12.33
C LEU A 352 2.41 0.86 -11.24
N GLY A 353 2.01 0.42 -10.08
CA GLY A 353 1.70 1.24 -8.92
C GLY A 353 2.39 0.75 -7.65
N VAL A 354 2.49 1.62 -6.66
CA VAL A 354 3.12 1.31 -5.37
C VAL A 354 2.11 1.43 -4.25
N GLY A 355 1.91 0.33 -3.54
CA GLY A 355 1.02 0.23 -2.38
C GLY A 355 1.71 -0.07 -1.07
N THR A 356 0.94 -0.10 0.01
CA THR A 356 1.37 -0.58 1.34
C THR A 356 0.35 -1.56 1.91
N ASP A 357 0.81 -2.52 2.73
CA ASP A 357 -0.01 -3.60 3.26
C ASP A 357 0.38 -3.93 4.72
N ILE A 358 -0.53 -3.65 5.66
CA ILE A 358 -0.39 -3.99 7.08
C ILE A 358 -1.45 -4.99 7.55
N GLY A 359 -2.49 -5.22 6.71
CA GLY A 359 -3.59 -6.13 7.01
C GLY A 359 -4.25 -6.74 5.76
N GLY A 360 -3.71 -6.43 4.56
CA GLY A 360 -4.26 -6.82 3.28
C GLY A 360 -4.33 -5.69 2.25
N SER A 361 -3.78 -4.53 2.58
CA SER A 361 -4.01 -3.28 1.83
C SER A 361 -3.37 -3.18 0.43
N ILE A 362 -2.56 -4.14 -0.01
CA ILE A 362 -2.17 -4.38 -1.40
C ILE A 362 -3.03 -5.52 -1.96
N ARG A 363 -3.12 -6.63 -1.23
CA ARG A 363 -3.68 -7.89 -1.71
C ARG A 363 -5.19 -7.85 -1.87
N ALA A 364 -5.92 -7.30 -0.89
CA ALA A 364 -7.38 -7.22 -0.99
C ALA A 364 -7.84 -6.31 -2.16
N PRO A 365 -7.34 -5.06 -2.33
CA PRO A 365 -7.74 -4.26 -3.47
C PRO A 365 -7.26 -4.84 -4.82
N ALA A 366 -6.11 -5.51 -4.87
CA ALA A 366 -5.70 -6.25 -6.07
C ALA A 366 -6.73 -7.31 -6.44
N ALA A 367 -7.17 -8.12 -5.45
CA ALA A 367 -8.17 -9.14 -5.65
C ALA A 367 -9.56 -8.58 -6.03
N PHE A 368 -9.96 -7.44 -5.49
CA PHE A 368 -11.25 -6.80 -5.83
C PHE A 368 -11.27 -6.29 -7.27
N CYS A 369 -10.11 -5.90 -7.79
CA CYS A 369 -9.98 -5.28 -9.11
C CYS A 369 -9.34 -6.20 -10.17
N GLY A 370 -9.09 -7.48 -9.88
CA GLY A 370 -8.61 -8.45 -10.87
C GLY A 370 -7.19 -8.16 -11.37
N ILE A 371 -6.27 -7.74 -10.50
CA ILE A 371 -4.89 -7.39 -10.84
C ILE A 371 -3.88 -8.10 -9.95
N TYR A 372 -2.62 -8.10 -10.34
CA TYR A 372 -1.55 -8.56 -9.46
C TYR A 372 -1.26 -7.59 -8.33
N GLY A 373 -1.00 -8.13 -7.13
CA GLY A 373 -0.54 -7.37 -5.98
C GLY A 373 0.41 -8.19 -5.12
N PHE A 374 1.59 -7.66 -4.82
CA PHE A 374 2.59 -8.37 -4.02
C PHE A 374 2.87 -7.65 -2.70
N LYS A 375 2.64 -8.36 -1.59
CA LYS A 375 3.13 -8.01 -0.27
C LYS A 375 4.40 -8.83 0.01
N PRO A 376 5.60 -8.25 -0.16
CA PRO A 376 6.83 -8.93 0.25
C PRO A 376 6.90 -9.12 1.78
N THR A 377 7.86 -9.91 2.26
CA THR A 377 8.28 -9.87 3.66
C THR A 377 8.58 -8.42 4.05
N SER A 378 8.01 -7.94 5.16
CA SER A 378 7.91 -6.50 5.47
C SER A 378 9.20 -5.70 5.40
N PRO A 379 10.37 -6.18 5.89
CA PRO A 379 11.58 -5.38 5.87
C PRO A 379 12.39 -5.47 4.56
N LEU A 380 11.82 -5.93 3.46
CA LEU A 380 12.57 -6.03 2.18
C LEU A 380 12.59 -4.71 1.39
N LEU A 381 11.55 -3.90 1.49
CA LEU A 381 11.43 -2.65 0.74
C LEU A 381 11.39 -1.43 1.66
N PRO A 382 11.94 -0.27 1.22
CA PRO A 382 12.07 0.91 2.06
C PRO A 382 10.73 1.63 2.25
N MET A 383 10.50 2.09 3.49
CA MET A 383 9.37 2.94 3.86
C MET A 383 9.82 4.27 4.49
N LYS A 384 11.14 4.56 4.47
CA LYS A 384 11.68 5.80 5.02
C LYS A 384 11.08 7.02 4.34
N GLY A 385 10.51 7.91 5.15
CA GLY A 385 9.89 9.14 4.69
C GLY A 385 8.40 9.02 4.31
N PHE A 386 7.75 7.86 4.43
CA PHE A 386 6.30 7.76 4.25
C PHE A 386 5.57 8.41 5.42
N LEU A 387 4.41 9.00 5.16
CA LEU A 387 3.50 9.38 6.22
C LEU A 387 2.94 8.13 6.89
N ALA A 388 2.96 8.12 8.20
CA ALA A 388 2.43 7.01 8.99
C ALA A 388 1.79 7.54 10.28
N THR A 389 0.86 6.77 10.84
CA THR A 389 0.37 7.03 12.18
C THR A 389 1.44 6.67 13.22
N PRO A 390 1.48 7.30 14.39
CA PRO A 390 2.44 6.95 15.47
C PRO A 390 2.37 5.46 15.88
N SER A 391 1.21 4.82 15.72
CA SER A 391 1.00 3.40 16.01
C SER A 391 1.66 2.44 15.02
N ALA A 392 2.10 2.91 13.85
CA ALA A 392 2.81 2.11 12.85
C ALA A 392 4.31 1.89 13.18
N ALA A 393 4.65 1.83 14.47
CA ALA A 393 6.01 1.59 14.91
C ALA A 393 6.44 0.14 14.65
N GLU A 394 7.73 -0.04 14.40
CA GLU A 394 8.37 -1.29 13.98
C GLU A 394 8.10 -2.51 14.88
N LEU A 395 7.85 -2.27 16.16
CA LEU A 395 7.70 -3.34 17.13
C LEU A 395 6.29 -3.97 17.22
N ASN A 396 5.32 -3.49 16.47
CA ASN A 396 3.94 -3.99 16.51
C ASN A 396 3.68 -4.95 15.33
N ILE A 397 2.79 -4.55 14.41
CA ILE A 397 2.59 -5.25 13.14
C ILE A 397 3.36 -4.47 12.07
N LEU A 398 4.22 -5.16 11.36
CA LEU A 398 5.02 -4.54 10.31
C LEU A 398 4.14 -4.26 9.08
N CYS A 399 4.29 -3.05 8.55
CA CYS A 399 3.75 -2.68 7.25
C CYS A 399 4.75 -3.06 6.17
N SER A 400 4.27 -3.58 5.05
CA SER A 400 5.06 -3.87 3.86
C SER A 400 4.71 -2.88 2.75
N THR A 401 5.69 -2.52 1.93
CA THR A 401 5.51 -1.83 0.65
C THR A 401 5.61 -2.86 -0.47
N GLY A 402 4.88 -2.67 -1.55
CA GLY A 402 4.99 -3.59 -2.69
C GLY A 402 4.31 -3.08 -3.95
N PRO A 403 4.60 -3.72 -5.10
CA PRO A 403 4.03 -3.38 -6.39
C PRO A 403 2.62 -3.91 -6.58
N MET A 404 1.85 -3.17 -7.38
CA MET A 404 0.59 -3.57 -7.99
C MET A 404 0.71 -3.36 -9.50
N CYS A 405 0.32 -4.34 -10.32
CA CYS A 405 0.56 -4.34 -11.76
C CYS A 405 -0.33 -5.32 -12.52
N ARG A 406 -0.12 -5.43 -13.84
CA ARG A 406 -0.91 -6.31 -14.70
C ARG A 406 -0.17 -7.59 -15.13
N SER A 407 1.12 -7.72 -14.83
CA SER A 407 1.90 -8.91 -15.20
C SER A 407 2.91 -9.32 -14.12
N LEU A 408 3.25 -10.61 -14.09
CA LEU A 408 4.28 -11.13 -13.18
C LEU A 408 5.66 -10.54 -13.45
N ARG A 409 6.00 -10.27 -14.70
CA ARG A 409 7.31 -9.71 -15.07
C ARG A 409 7.45 -8.24 -14.66
N ASP A 410 6.36 -7.47 -14.58
CA ASP A 410 6.37 -6.11 -14.03
C ASP A 410 6.68 -6.12 -12.54
N MET A 411 6.12 -7.08 -11.82
CA MET A 411 6.37 -7.28 -10.40
C MET A 411 7.86 -7.62 -10.14
N ASP A 412 8.42 -8.52 -10.94
CA ASP A 412 9.84 -8.89 -10.90
C ASP A 412 10.75 -7.70 -11.27
N LEU A 413 10.39 -6.92 -12.31
CA LEU A 413 11.09 -5.69 -12.69
C LEU A 413 11.14 -4.70 -11.54
N PHE A 414 10.01 -4.46 -10.86
CA PHE A 414 9.95 -3.55 -9.72
C PHE A 414 10.86 -4.00 -8.58
N MET A 415 10.72 -5.26 -8.15
CA MET A 415 11.51 -5.81 -7.05
C MET A 415 13.01 -5.77 -7.35
N ASN A 416 13.40 -6.22 -8.55
CA ASN A 416 14.79 -6.20 -9.00
C ASN A 416 15.36 -4.77 -9.03
N SER A 417 14.59 -3.80 -9.55
CA SER A 417 15.02 -2.40 -9.66
C SER A 417 15.25 -1.78 -8.27
N VAL A 418 14.30 -1.94 -7.36
CA VAL A 418 14.39 -1.35 -6.01
C VAL A 418 15.50 -2.00 -5.18
N LEU A 419 15.60 -3.33 -5.19
CA LEU A 419 16.60 -4.05 -4.39
C LEU A 419 18.03 -3.87 -4.93
N ALA A 420 18.19 -3.73 -6.25
CA ALA A 420 19.49 -3.43 -6.86
C ALA A 420 20.03 -2.05 -6.46
N ALA A 421 19.17 -1.11 -6.07
CA ALA A 421 19.58 0.20 -5.52
C ALA A 421 20.14 0.12 -4.10
N LYS A 422 20.14 -1.06 -3.47
CA LYS A 422 20.65 -1.30 -2.11
C LYS A 422 20.01 -0.38 -1.05
N PRO A 423 18.67 -0.37 -0.94
CA PRO A 423 17.95 0.56 -0.08
C PRO A 423 18.36 0.49 1.40
N TYR A 424 18.89 -0.64 1.84
CA TYR A 424 19.41 -0.85 3.19
C TYR A 424 20.58 0.06 3.57
N LEU A 425 21.27 0.67 2.60
CA LEU A 425 22.34 1.63 2.88
C LEU A 425 21.81 2.97 3.42
N ALA A 426 20.56 3.33 3.10
CA ALA A 426 19.94 4.57 3.53
C ALA A 426 18.76 4.36 4.51
N ASP A 427 18.13 3.19 4.50
CA ASP A 427 17.07 2.80 5.44
C ASP A 427 17.52 1.56 6.24
N PRO A 428 17.97 1.73 7.50
CA PRO A 428 18.51 0.64 8.31
C PRO A 428 17.49 -0.44 8.70
N LYS A 429 16.20 -0.21 8.44
CA LYS A 429 15.14 -1.20 8.64
C LYS A 429 15.10 -2.25 7.54
N VAL A 430 15.64 -1.92 6.35
CA VAL A 430 15.64 -2.81 5.20
C VAL A 430 16.70 -3.88 5.34
N VAL A 431 16.30 -5.13 5.19
CA VAL A 431 17.20 -6.29 5.20
C VAL A 431 17.88 -6.42 3.83
N PRO A 432 19.21 -6.56 3.77
CA PRO A 432 19.89 -6.92 2.53
C PRO A 432 19.42 -8.28 2.04
N PHE A 433 18.67 -8.30 0.94
CA PHE A 433 18.07 -9.51 0.40
C PHE A 433 18.45 -9.67 -1.09
N PRO A 434 19.12 -10.76 -1.48
CA PRO A 434 19.43 -11.02 -2.88
C PRO A 434 18.17 -11.44 -3.62
N TRP A 435 17.75 -10.64 -4.60
CA TRP A 435 16.58 -10.94 -5.40
C TRP A 435 16.94 -11.80 -6.61
N THR A 436 16.29 -12.93 -6.75
CA THR A 436 16.38 -13.80 -7.93
C THR A 436 15.07 -13.87 -8.71
N GLY A 437 13.94 -13.67 -8.04
CA GLY A 437 12.62 -13.53 -8.66
C GLY A 437 12.29 -14.66 -9.64
N LEU A 438 11.81 -14.29 -10.82
CA LEU A 438 11.43 -15.21 -11.88
C LEU A 438 12.64 -15.87 -12.60
N LYS A 439 13.87 -15.47 -12.31
CA LYS A 439 15.09 -16.01 -12.97
C LYS A 439 15.48 -17.39 -12.46
N THR A 440 14.99 -17.78 -11.29
CA THR A 440 15.30 -19.07 -10.69
C THR A 440 14.04 -19.95 -10.71
N PRO A 441 13.85 -20.77 -11.75
CA PRO A 441 12.70 -21.67 -11.79
C PRO A 441 12.82 -22.76 -10.71
N MET A 442 11.68 -23.28 -10.28
CA MET A 442 11.63 -24.40 -9.36
C MET A 442 12.28 -25.62 -10.02
N ASN A 443 13.26 -26.23 -9.37
CA ASN A 443 14.01 -27.39 -9.89
C ASN A 443 13.60 -28.73 -9.24
N ARG A 444 12.50 -28.72 -8.51
CA ARG A 444 11.90 -29.88 -7.86
C ARG A 444 10.38 -29.80 -7.91
N ARG A 445 9.73 -30.91 -7.65
CA ARG A 445 8.28 -30.96 -7.54
C ARG A 445 7.79 -29.98 -6.46
N LEU A 446 6.86 -29.08 -6.82
CA LEU A 446 6.29 -28.07 -5.94
C LEU A 446 5.18 -28.69 -5.09
N LYS A 447 5.30 -28.61 -3.77
CA LYS A 447 4.24 -29.00 -2.83
C LYS A 447 3.37 -27.79 -2.53
N ILE A 448 2.14 -27.77 -3.05
CA ILE A 448 1.20 -26.69 -2.87
C ILE A 448 0.04 -27.08 -1.95
N GLY A 449 -0.16 -26.29 -0.90
CA GLY A 449 -1.31 -26.44 0.01
C GLY A 449 -2.49 -25.61 -0.47
N ILE A 450 -3.66 -26.23 -0.67
CA ILE A 450 -4.88 -25.51 -1.04
C ILE A 450 -5.70 -25.22 0.21
N ILE A 451 -6.08 -23.96 0.42
CA ILE A 451 -6.94 -23.51 1.51
C ILE A 451 -8.38 -23.45 1.02
N SER A 452 -9.22 -24.34 1.50
CA SER A 452 -10.66 -24.32 1.23
C SER A 452 -11.39 -23.28 2.11
N ASN A 453 -10.96 -23.11 3.36
CA ASN A 453 -11.35 -22.03 4.29
C ASN A 453 -10.32 -21.91 5.42
N ASP A 454 -10.41 -20.84 6.21
CA ASP A 454 -9.47 -20.55 7.30
C ASP A 454 -9.86 -21.16 8.65
N GLY A 455 -10.93 -21.94 8.72
CA GLY A 455 -11.48 -22.50 9.97
C GLY A 455 -12.30 -21.51 10.81
N PHE A 456 -12.42 -20.25 10.36
CA PHE A 456 -13.19 -19.20 11.02
C PHE A 456 -14.30 -18.64 10.13
N ILE A 457 -14.00 -18.35 8.85
CA ILE A 457 -14.96 -17.86 7.86
C ILE A 457 -14.84 -18.68 6.58
N LYS A 458 -15.94 -19.27 6.11
CA LYS A 458 -16.01 -19.87 4.79
C LYS A 458 -16.11 -18.77 3.73
N PRO A 459 -15.35 -18.86 2.63
CA PRO A 459 -15.46 -17.88 1.55
C PRO A 459 -16.82 -17.98 0.84
N GLN A 460 -17.22 -16.88 0.23
CA GLN A 460 -18.44 -16.78 -0.58
C GLN A 460 -18.39 -17.69 -1.82
N PRO A 461 -19.54 -18.06 -2.41
CA PRO A 461 -19.64 -19.08 -3.46
C PRO A 461 -18.68 -18.91 -4.66
N PRO A 462 -18.51 -17.70 -5.27
CA PRO A 462 -17.60 -17.56 -6.41
C PRO A 462 -16.12 -17.76 -6.05
N VAL A 463 -15.70 -17.40 -4.83
CA VAL A 463 -14.33 -17.67 -4.35
C VAL A 463 -14.12 -19.18 -4.17
N LYS A 464 -15.11 -19.91 -3.61
CA LYS A 464 -15.08 -21.38 -3.54
C LYS A 464 -14.93 -22.00 -4.92
N ARG A 465 -15.63 -21.46 -5.94
CA ARG A 465 -15.54 -21.92 -7.33
C ARG A 465 -14.15 -21.67 -7.93
N ALA A 466 -13.53 -20.51 -7.64
CA ALA A 466 -12.16 -20.24 -8.09
C ALA A 466 -11.13 -21.18 -7.45
N ILE A 467 -11.29 -21.51 -6.16
CA ILE A 467 -10.43 -22.51 -5.49
C ILE A 467 -10.60 -23.89 -6.14
N SER A 468 -11.84 -24.30 -6.45
CA SER A 468 -12.11 -25.58 -7.10
C SER A 468 -11.50 -25.63 -8.50
N TRP A 469 -11.63 -24.56 -9.28
CA TRP A 469 -10.99 -24.41 -10.59
C TRP A 469 -9.46 -24.55 -10.51
N ALA A 470 -8.80 -23.85 -9.57
CA ALA A 470 -7.36 -23.95 -9.41
C ALA A 470 -6.93 -25.36 -8.97
N ARG A 471 -7.67 -25.98 -8.03
CA ARG A 471 -7.43 -27.34 -7.57
C ARG A 471 -7.52 -28.34 -8.72
N GLU A 472 -8.53 -28.25 -9.57
CA GLU A 472 -8.74 -29.13 -10.72
C GLU A 472 -7.55 -29.04 -11.69
N LEU A 473 -7.13 -27.84 -12.07
CA LEU A 473 -5.98 -27.66 -12.96
C LEU A 473 -4.68 -28.18 -12.37
N LEU A 474 -4.41 -27.87 -11.10
CA LEU A 474 -3.18 -28.28 -10.42
C LEU A 474 -3.12 -29.80 -10.16
N SER A 475 -4.27 -30.47 -10.04
CA SER A 475 -4.37 -31.91 -9.79
C SER A 475 -4.47 -32.72 -11.08
N ASP A 476 -4.44 -32.09 -12.26
CA ASP A 476 -4.43 -32.80 -13.55
C ASP A 476 -3.20 -33.74 -13.63
N PRO A 477 -3.37 -35.04 -13.93
CA PRO A 477 -2.26 -36.00 -14.01
C PRO A 477 -1.10 -35.58 -14.91
N LYS A 478 -1.33 -34.75 -15.94
CA LYS A 478 -0.27 -34.20 -16.80
C LYS A 478 0.72 -33.30 -16.06
N HIS A 479 0.36 -32.78 -14.88
CA HIS A 479 1.19 -31.92 -14.05
C HIS A 479 1.76 -32.63 -12.82
N ALA A 480 1.54 -33.94 -12.65
CA ALA A 480 1.94 -34.69 -11.47
C ALA A 480 3.45 -34.68 -11.18
N ASP A 481 4.28 -34.53 -12.21
CA ASP A 481 5.74 -34.40 -12.04
C ASP A 481 6.17 -33.00 -11.61
N LEU A 482 5.35 -31.99 -11.83
CA LEU A 482 5.62 -30.58 -11.50
C LEU A 482 5.06 -30.19 -10.13
N VAL A 483 3.85 -30.66 -9.80
CA VAL A 483 3.10 -30.20 -8.62
C VAL A 483 2.56 -31.39 -7.81
N GLU A 484 2.61 -31.26 -6.50
CA GLU A 484 1.91 -32.09 -5.53
C GLU A 484 0.91 -31.24 -4.78
N VAL A 485 -0.38 -31.53 -4.94
CA VAL A 485 -1.48 -30.78 -4.29
C VAL A 485 -1.85 -31.46 -2.98
N LYS A 486 -1.90 -30.66 -1.91
CA LYS A 486 -2.32 -31.06 -0.57
C LYS A 486 -3.43 -30.15 -0.06
N GLU A 487 -4.24 -30.63 0.88
CA GLU A 487 -5.12 -29.75 1.67
C GLU A 487 -4.27 -29.03 2.72
N PHE A 488 -4.50 -27.73 2.91
CA PHE A 488 -3.85 -26.96 3.96
C PHE A 488 -4.87 -26.30 4.89
N LYS A 489 -4.66 -26.45 6.19
CA LYS A 489 -5.50 -25.85 7.21
C LYS A 489 -4.73 -24.73 7.93
N PRO A 490 -5.08 -23.46 7.73
CA PRO A 490 -4.44 -22.35 8.43
C PRO A 490 -4.59 -22.50 9.96
N PHE A 491 -3.50 -22.32 10.69
CA PHE A 491 -3.50 -22.32 12.15
C PHE A 491 -4.06 -21.02 12.69
N GLY A 492 -4.97 -21.07 13.65
CA GLY A 492 -5.33 -19.97 14.54
C GLY A 492 -5.94 -18.72 13.88
N ALA A 493 -6.70 -18.84 12.76
CA ALA A 493 -7.22 -17.66 12.03
C ALA A 493 -8.10 -16.74 12.91
N ALA A 494 -9.02 -17.29 13.69
CA ALA A 494 -9.87 -16.50 14.60
C ALA A 494 -9.05 -15.80 15.70
N GLU A 495 -8.05 -16.49 16.24
CA GLU A 495 -7.16 -15.97 17.27
C GLU A 495 -6.29 -14.83 16.70
N SER A 496 -5.68 -15.04 15.53
CA SER A 496 -4.86 -14.02 14.85
C SER A 496 -5.68 -12.77 14.55
N TRP A 497 -6.94 -12.92 14.12
CA TRP A 497 -7.87 -11.81 13.86
C TRP A 497 -8.09 -10.94 15.09
N THR A 498 -8.31 -11.56 16.25
CA THR A 498 -8.49 -10.84 17.51
C THR A 498 -7.19 -10.14 17.95
N LYS A 499 -6.07 -10.86 17.91
CA LYS A 499 -4.78 -10.35 18.36
C LYS A 499 -4.24 -9.22 17.50
N ILE A 500 -4.35 -9.33 16.17
CA ILE A 500 -3.84 -8.29 15.25
C ILE A 500 -4.62 -6.98 15.40
N ARG A 501 -5.94 -7.03 15.56
CA ARG A 501 -6.78 -5.84 15.78
C ARG A 501 -6.41 -5.10 17.07
N LYS A 502 -6.18 -5.84 18.16
CA LYS A 502 -5.68 -5.27 19.42
C LYS A 502 -4.35 -4.55 19.23
N MET A 503 -3.45 -5.10 18.43
CA MET A 503 -2.12 -4.51 18.20
C MET A 503 -2.11 -3.31 17.27
N TYR A 504 -3.09 -3.14 16.38
CA TYR A 504 -3.18 -1.96 15.53
C TYR A 504 -3.48 -0.68 16.33
N TRP A 505 -4.21 -0.78 17.45
CA TRP A 505 -4.74 0.37 18.16
C TRP A 505 -4.41 0.34 19.67
N PRO A 506 -3.11 0.46 20.03
CA PRO A 506 -2.72 0.49 21.44
C PRO A 506 -3.21 1.75 22.16
N ASP A 507 -3.64 2.78 21.44
CA ASP A 507 -4.26 4.00 21.97
C ASP A 507 -5.81 4.00 21.89
N GLY A 508 -6.43 2.87 21.52
CA GLY A 508 -7.87 2.78 21.27
C GLY A 508 -8.33 3.66 20.10
N GLY A 509 -7.43 4.05 19.19
CA GLY A 509 -7.71 4.92 18.05
C GLY A 509 -7.89 6.40 18.42
N GLN A 510 -7.50 6.83 19.63
CA GLN A 510 -7.73 8.20 20.12
C GLN A 510 -7.07 9.26 19.24
N ALA A 511 -5.81 9.06 18.83
CA ALA A 511 -5.09 10.01 17.99
C ALA A 511 -5.78 10.21 16.63
N SER A 512 -6.18 9.11 15.97
CA SER A 512 -6.86 9.16 14.67
C SER A 512 -8.25 9.77 14.78
N ARG A 513 -9.05 9.38 15.77
CA ARG A 513 -10.39 9.97 16.01
C ARG A 513 -10.30 11.45 16.33
N GLY A 514 -9.32 11.85 17.17
CA GLY A 514 -9.08 13.25 17.50
C GLY A 514 -8.73 14.10 16.28
N ALA A 515 -7.91 13.59 15.36
CA ALA A 515 -7.56 14.28 14.11
C ALA A 515 -8.77 14.51 13.20
N ILE A 516 -9.66 13.51 13.07
CA ILE A 516 -10.91 13.61 12.30
C ILE A 516 -11.86 14.63 12.94
N GLN A 517 -12.12 14.49 14.24
CA GLN A 517 -13.05 15.35 14.98
C GLN A 517 -12.62 16.83 15.00
N ALA A 518 -11.31 17.11 15.09
CA ALA A 518 -10.75 18.46 15.15
C ALA A 518 -11.12 19.32 13.92
N THR A 519 -11.38 18.70 12.79
CA THR A 519 -11.73 19.39 11.54
C THR A 519 -13.22 19.41 11.26
N GLY A 520 -14.02 18.63 11.99
CA GLY A 520 -15.44 18.40 11.71
C GLY A 520 -15.66 17.47 10.52
N GLU A 521 -14.64 16.73 10.10
CA GLU A 521 -14.71 15.66 9.12
C GLU A 521 -15.64 14.54 9.63
N PRO A 522 -16.50 13.94 8.79
CA PRO A 522 -17.37 12.86 9.23
C PRO A 522 -16.55 11.59 9.47
N LEU A 523 -16.90 10.85 10.51
CA LEU A 523 -16.29 9.55 10.77
C LEU A 523 -16.89 8.53 9.79
N HIS A 524 -16.02 7.85 9.04
CA HIS A 524 -16.45 6.79 8.13
C HIS A 524 -16.93 5.56 8.93
N PRO A 525 -18.05 4.90 8.54
CA PRO A 525 -18.60 3.75 9.28
C PRO A 525 -17.58 2.61 9.51
N LEU A 526 -16.72 2.33 8.53
CA LEU A 526 -15.68 1.33 8.68
C LEU A 526 -14.54 1.78 9.61
N SER A 527 -14.21 3.08 9.67
CA SER A 527 -13.29 3.61 10.69
C SER A 527 -13.85 3.42 12.10
N GLU A 528 -15.14 3.67 12.30
CA GLU A 528 -15.81 3.39 13.57
C GLU A 528 -15.78 1.90 13.90
N TRP A 529 -16.10 1.05 12.93
CA TRP A 529 -16.12 -0.41 13.11
C TRP A 529 -14.74 -0.99 13.49
N ILE A 530 -13.63 -0.52 12.89
CA ILE A 530 -12.31 -1.07 13.21
C ILE A 530 -11.86 -0.73 14.63
N TRP A 531 -12.35 0.36 15.22
CA TRP A 531 -12.01 0.77 16.58
C TRP A 531 -12.98 0.25 17.64
N LYS A 532 -14.15 -0.28 17.26
CA LYS A 532 -15.25 -0.62 18.19
C LYS A 532 -14.84 -1.47 19.39
N ASP A 533 -13.88 -2.38 19.22
CA ASP A 533 -13.45 -3.31 20.26
C ASP A 533 -12.32 -2.73 21.14
N GLU A 534 -11.53 -1.81 20.62
CA GLU A 534 -10.38 -1.20 21.32
C GLU A 534 -10.69 0.19 21.88
N ALA A 535 -11.56 0.96 21.24
CA ALA A 535 -11.92 2.31 21.69
C ALA A 535 -12.47 2.37 23.14
N PRO A 536 -13.31 1.42 23.60
CA PRO A 536 -13.79 1.41 24.99
C PRO A 536 -12.70 1.11 26.02
N LYS A 537 -11.60 0.44 25.60
CA LYS A 537 -10.49 0.06 26.48
C LYS A 537 -9.54 1.24 26.74
N GLY A 538 -9.57 2.25 25.83
CA GLY A 538 -8.70 3.40 25.90
C GLY A 538 -7.24 3.05 25.57
N MET A 539 -6.31 3.75 26.23
CA MET A 539 -4.87 3.58 26.00
C MET A 539 -4.34 2.35 26.76
N HIS A 540 -3.69 1.45 26.05
CA HIS A 540 -2.97 0.33 26.65
C HIS A 540 -1.77 0.83 27.45
N ASN A 541 -1.49 0.20 28.58
CA ASN A 541 -0.27 0.48 29.31
C ASN A 541 0.95 -0.28 28.71
N ALA A 542 2.14 0.00 29.21
CA ALA A 542 3.36 -0.63 28.71
C ALA A 542 3.35 -2.16 28.84
N GLN A 543 2.77 -2.69 29.94
CA GLN A 543 2.66 -4.14 30.16
C GLN A 543 1.75 -4.79 29.11
N ASP A 544 0.60 -4.18 28.79
CA ASP A 544 -0.33 -4.70 27.78
C ASP A 544 0.35 -4.79 26.41
N VAL A 545 1.14 -3.78 26.04
CA VAL A 545 1.87 -3.75 24.76
C VAL A 545 2.96 -4.83 24.73
N ILE A 546 3.71 -5.01 25.82
CA ILE A 546 4.75 -6.06 25.92
C ILE A 546 4.11 -7.45 25.80
N MET A 547 3.00 -7.70 26.53
CA MET A 547 2.31 -8.98 26.47
C MET A 547 1.73 -9.27 25.10
N ALA A 548 1.12 -8.28 24.43
CA ALA A 548 0.61 -8.45 23.07
C ALA A 548 1.71 -8.84 22.07
N ARG A 549 2.93 -8.27 22.21
CA ARG A 549 4.09 -8.64 21.40
C ARG A 549 4.56 -10.07 21.68
N ARG A 550 4.58 -10.49 22.95
CA ARG A 550 4.92 -11.84 23.33
C ARG A 550 3.92 -12.85 22.75
N GLU A 551 2.63 -12.60 22.89
CA GLU A 551 1.56 -13.43 22.33
C GLU A 551 1.65 -13.55 20.81
N ARG A 552 2.06 -12.47 20.11
CA ARG A 552 2.30 -12.50 18.67
C ARG A 552 3.49 -13.40 18.33
N ASP A 553 4.59 -13.29 19.06
CA ASP A 553 5.82 -14.04 18.76
C ASP A 553 5.63 -15.54 19.05
N ASP A 554 4.92 -15.89 20.13
CA ASP A 554 4.52 -17.27 20.42
C ASP A 554 3.62 -17.83 19.30
N PHE A 555 2.60 -17.08 18.88
CA PHE A 555 1.74 -17.47 17.76
C PHE A 555 2.53 -17.72 16.46
N ARG A 556 3.54 -16.91 16.17
CA ARG A 556 4.40 -17.09 14.99
C ARG A 556 5.15 -18.41 15.02
N CYS A 557 5.63 -18.82 16.18
CA CYS A 557 6.27 -20.13 16.38
C CYS A 557 5.28 -21.27 16.13
N ASP A 558 4.10 -21.22 16.75
CA ASP A 558 3.06 -22.24 16.60
C ASP A 558 2.57 -22.35 15.14
N PHE A 559 2.42 -21.20 14.46
CA PHE A 559 2.06 -21.16 13.04
C PHE A 559 3.12 -21.83 12.15
N ALA A 560 4.40 -21.55 12.42
CA ALA A 560 5.51 -22.16 11.69
C ALA A 560 5.61 -23.67 11.91
N GLU A 561 5.36 -24.14 13.14
CA GLU A 561 5.29 -25.58 13.45
C GLU A 561 4.12 -26.25 12.73
N SER A 562 2.93 -25.64 12.76
CA SER A 562 1.76 -26.13 12.04
C SER A 562 2.01 -26.22 10.53
N TRP A 563 2.71 -25.23 9.95
CA TRP A 563 3.11 -25.27 8.54
C TRP A 563 4.09 -26.42 8.26
N ASN A 564 5.10 -26.65 9.14
CA ASN A 564 6.06 -27.75 8.99
C ASN A 564 5.38 -29.12 8.97
N LEU A 565 4.39 -29.33 9.86
CA LEU A 565 3.64 -30.59 9.95
C LEU A 565 2.82 -30.88 8.68
N GLN A 566 2.40 -29.86 7.95
CA GLN A 566 1.60 -29.99 6.73
C GLN A 566 2.48 -30.18 5.48
N ASP A 567 3.80 -29.96 5.57
CA ASP A 567 4.81 -30.25 4.56
C ASP A 567 4.45 -29.67 3.17
N VAL A 568 4.28 -28.35 3.11
CA VAL A 568 4.02 -27.61 1.87
C VAL A 568 5.07 -26.51 1.68
N ASP A 569 5.39 -26.20 0.41
CA ASP A 569 6.30 -25.13 0.03
C ASP A 569 5.59 -23.78 0.03
N VAL A 570 4.44 -23.73 -0.65
CA VAL A 570 3.57 -22.58 -0.75
C VAL A 570 2.12 -22.98 -0.53
N ILE A 571 1.26 -22.01 -0.24
CA ILE A 571 -0.18 -22.22 -0.15
C ILE A 571 -0.89 -21.35 -1.17
N LEU A 572 -2.02 -21.84 -1.68
CA LEU A 572 -2.96 -21.12 -2.53
C LEU A 572 -4.33 -21.09 -1.87
N GLY A 573 -4.94 -19.93 -1.79
CA GLY A 573 -6.23 -19.77 -1.14
C GLY A 573 -6.92 -18.44 -1.44
N PRO A 574 -8.01 -18.13 -0.74
CA PRO A 574 -8.70 -16.85 -0.88
C PRO A 574 -7.80 -15.66 -0.57
N ALA A 575 -7.92 -14.60 -1.36
CA ALA A 575 -7.34 -13.30 -1.03
C ALA A 575 -8.28 -12.43 -0.16
N PHE A 576 -9.58 -12.72 -0.21
CA PHE A 576 -10.63 -12.11 0.61
C PHE A 576 -11.80 -13.09 0.78
N ILE A 577 -12.73 -12.76 1.65
CA ILE A 577 -13.92 -13.59 1.92
C ILE A 577 -14.88 -13.69 0.72
N GLY A 578 -14.84 -12.73 -0.20
CA GLY A 578 -15.69 -12.63 -1.38
C GLY A 578 -14.96 -12.03 -2.58
N PRO A 579 -15.65 -11.77 -3.69
CA PRO A 579 -15.06 -11.14 -4.89
C PRO A 579 -14.66 -9.68 -4.64
N ALA A 580 -15.49 -8.96 -3.89
CA ALA A 580 -15.32 -7.59 -3.45
C ALA A 580 -16.20 -7.38 -2.21
N SER A 581 -16.48 -6.13 -1.83
CA SER A 581 -17.50 -5.78 -0.84
C SER A 581 -18.47 -4.75 -1.41
N ALA A 582 -19.74 -4.81 -1.04
CA ALA A 582 -20.62 -3.68 -1.18
C ALA A 582 -20.08 -2.51 -0.34
N HIS A 583 -20.41 -1.28 -0.68
CA HIS A 583 -19.92 -0.11 0.05
C HIS A 583 -20.31 -0.13 1.53
N ASN A 584 -19.36 0.23 2.39
CA ASN A 584 -19.41 0.19 3.86
C ASN A 584 -19.44 -1.21 4.47
N THR A 585 -19.11 -2.27 3.73
CA THR A 585 -19.19 -3.66 4.20
C THR A 585 -17.90 -4.47 4.11
N ALA A 586 -16.74 -3.84 3.85
CA ALA A 586 -15.45 -4.53 3.80
C ALA A 586 -14.96 -4.96 5.20
N PHE A 587 -15.71 -5.88 5.81
CA PHE A 587 -15.39 -6.50 7.09
C PHE A 587 -14.51 -7.74 6.92
N TYR A 588 -13.91 -8.24 7.99
CA TYR A 588 -13.31 -9.56 8.13
C TYR A 588 -12.19 -9.90 7.11
N TRP A 589 -11.12 -9.11 7.06
CA TRP A 589 -9.96 -9.40 6.20
C TRP A 589 -9.01 -10.47 6.77
N THR A 590 -9.55 -11.57 7.29
CA THR A 590 -8.81 -12.65 7.95
C THR A 590 -7.83 -13.34 7.01
N TYR A 591 -8.23 -13.57 5.76
CA TYR A 591 -7.42 -14.23 4.73
C TYR A 591 -6.15 -13.48 4.34
N THR A 592 -6.09 -12.16 4.61
CA THR A 592 -4.89 -11.36 4.37
C THR A 592 -4.15 -11.02 5.65
N SER A 593 -4.87 -10.63 6.72
CA SER A 593 -4.25 -10.16 7.96
C SER A 593 -3.50 -11.24 8.73
N LEU A 594 -3.90 -12.52 8.61
CA LEU A 594 -3.15 -13.64 9.15
C LEU A 594 -1.69 -13.61 8.68
N TYR A 595 -1.46 -13.35 7.39
CA TYR A 595 -0.12 -13.30 6.81
C TYR A 595 0.64 -11.99 7.11
N ASN A 596 -0.03 -10.93 7.55
CA ASN A 596 0.63 -9.78 8.18
C ASN A 596 1.03 -10.11 9.63
N PHE A 597 0.19 -10.83 10.36
CA PHE A 597 0.47 -11.22 11.73
C PHE A 597 1.72 -12.09 11.86
N VAL A 598 1.89 -13.04 10.93
CA VAL A 598 3.08 -13.90 10.86
C VAL A 598 4.19 -13.34 9.94
N ASP A 599 3.95 -12.22 9.26
CA ASP A 599 4.87 -11.56 8.32
C ASP A 599 5.34 -12.45 7.15
N TYR A 600 4.43 -13.24 6.57
CA TYR A 600 4.70 -14.07 5.40
C TYR A 600 4.41 -13.31 4.10
N PRO A 601 5.25 -13.43 3.04
CA PRO A 601 5.02 -12.79 1.76
C PRO A 601 3.84 -13.44 1.02
N GLY A 602 3.08 -12.63 0.27
CA GLY A 602 1.94 -13.11 -0.48
C GLY A 602 1.68 -12.33 -1.77
N VAL A 603 1.40 -13.06 -2.84
CA VAL A 603 1.06 -12.53 -4.17
C VAL A 603 -0.39 -12.85 -4.47
N VAL A 604 -1.15 -11.85 -4.90
CA VAL A 604 -2.46 -12.03 -5.51
C VAL A 604 -2.28 -12.24 -7.00
N VAL A 605 -2.94 -13.27 -7.52
CA VAL A 605 -2.91 -13.65 -8.94
C VAL A 605 -4.33 -13.63 -9.51
N PRO A 606 -4.55 -12.98 -10.66
CA PRO A 606 -5.83 -12.98 -11.35
C PRO A 606 -6.26 -14.37 -11.79
N THR A 607 -7.58 -14.63 -11.76
CA THR A 607 -8.18 -15.84 -12.34
C THR A 607 -9.17 -15.47 -13.44
N PRO A 608 -9.55 -16.39 -14.33
CA PRO A 608 -10.60 -16.14 -15.32
C PRO A 608 -12.01 -16.17 -14.72
N ILE A 609 -12.11 -16.37 -13.41
CA ILE A 609 -13.39 -16.52 -12.72
C ILE A 609 -13.94 -15.14 -12.35
N LYS A 610 -15.23 -14.92 -12.62
CA LYS A 610 -15.99 -13.75 -12.17
C LYS A 610 -17.21 -14.20 -11.37
N ALA A 611 -17.65 -13.38 -10.44
CA ALA A 611 -18.92 -13.60 -9.76
C ALA A 611 -20.08 -13.54 -10.77
N LYS A 612 -21.10 -14.35 -10.54
CA LYS A 612 -22.33 -14.40 -11.36
C LYS A 612 -23.50 -13.94 -10.53
N ALA A 613 -24.48 -13.35 -11.19
CA ALA A 613 -25.76 -13.06 -10.56
C ALA A 613 -26.37 -14.35 -9.98
N ALA A 614 -26.94 -14.26 -8.78
CA ALA A 614 -27.68 -15.34 -8.11
C ALA A 614 -26.88 -16.65 -7.85
N GLU A 615 -25.54 -16.56 -7.64
CA GLU A 615 -24.81 -17.71 -7.09
C GLU A 615 -25.22 -17.96 -5.64
N GLU A 616 -25.60 -19.20 -5.35
CA GLU A 616 -26.08 -19.60 -4.02
C GLU A 616 -25.07 -20.40 -3.23
N TYR A 617 -25.17 -20.34 -1.91
CA TYR A 617 -24.48 -21.26 -1.03
C TYR A 617 -25.03 -22.69 -1.23
N GLU A 618 -24.19 -23.69 -0.99
CA GLU A 618 -24.58 -25.11 -1.07
C GLU A 618 -25.74 -25.43 -0.13
N SER A 619 -26.58 -26.37 -0.54
CA SER A 619 -27.66 -26.91 0.30
C SER A 619 -27.06 -27.47 1.60
N GLY A 620 -27.64 -27.12 2.75
CA GLY A 620 -27.14 -27.53 4.05
C GLY A 620 -25.94 -26.75 4.56
N TYR A 621 -25.63 -25.57 4.00
CA TYR A 621 -24.57 -24.72 4.48
C TYR A 621 -24.71 -24.39 5.97
N VAL A 622 -23.66 -24.65 6.74
CA VAL A 622 -23.56 -24.30 8.17
C VAL A 622 -22.40 -23.33 8.35
N PRO A 623 -22.62 -22.12 8.90
CA PRO A 623 -21.56 -21.17 9.20
C PRO A 623 -20.64 -21.69 10.30
N LEU A 624 -19.34 -21.34 10.24
CA LEU A 624 -18.34 -21.72 11.25
C LEU A 624 -18.36 -20.82 12.48
N SER A 625 -18.87 -19.60 12.35
CA SER A 625 -18.89 -18.56 13.37
C SER A 625 -20.00 -17.55 13.08
N ASP A 626 -20.28 -16.62 14.01
CA ASP A 626 -21.17 -15.49 13.79
C ASP A 626 -20.65 -14.57 12.68
N ALA A 627 -19.33 -14.37 12.60
CA ALA A 627 -18.70 -13.64 11.50
C ALA A 627 -18.96 -14.33 10.15
N CYS A 628 -18.87 -15.65 10.11
CA CYS A 628 -19.17 -16.46 8.92
C CYS A 628 -20.64 -16.36 8.51
N LYS A 629 -21.56 -16.33 9.49
CA LYS A 629 -22.99 -16.09 9.26
C LYS A 629 -23.24 -14.70 8.65
N HIS A 630 -22.64 -13.67 9.23
CA HIS A 630 -22.74 -12.29 8.70
C HIS A 630 -22.18 -12.18 7.28
N VAL A 631 -21.08 -12.86 6.96
CA VAL A 631 -20.53 -12.91 5.59
C VAL A 631 -21.53 -13.49 4.58
N LYS A 632 -22.31 -14.49 4.97
CA LYS A 632 -23.40 -15.03 4.15
C LYS A 632 -24.50 -13.99 3.94
N GLU A 633 -24.93 -13.30 5.00
CA GLU A 633 -25.95 -12.24 4.93
C GLU A 633 -25.49 -11.09 4.00
N LEU A 634 -24.22 -10.69 4.05
CA LEU A 634 -23.64 -9.68 3.14
C LEU A 634 -23.67 -10.12 1.67
N TRP A 635 -23.41 -11.40 1.41
CA TRP A 635 -23.49 -11.95 0.06
C TRP A 635 -24.93 -11.92 -0.48
N GLU A 636 -25.88 -12.37 0.33
CA GLU A 636 -27.30 -12.45 -0.04
C GLU A 636 -27.95 -11.05 -0.18
N GLY A 637 -27.38 -10.04 0.50
CA GLY A 637 -27.88 -8.66 0.52
C GLY A 637 -27.38 -7.76 -0.61
N SER A 638 -26.48 -8.24 -1.51
CA SER A 638 -25.83 -7.38 -2.52
C SER A 638 -25.66 -8.09 -3.86
N ASN A 639 -25.44 -7.31 -4.91
CA ASN A 639 -25.17 -7.84 -6.26
C ASN A 639 -23.68 -7.71 -6.58
N PHE A 640 -23.00 -8.84 -6.75
CA PHE A 640 -21.59 -8.95 -7.06
C PHE A 640 -21.31 -9.33 -8.53
N ASP A 641 -22.34 -9.33 -9.37
CA ASP A 641 -22.21 -9.76 -10.77
C ASP A 641 -21.08 -9.02 -11.49
N GLY A 642 -20.29 -9.77 -12.26
CA GLY A 642 -19.16 -9.26 -13.02
C GLY A 642 -17.87 -9.00 -12.24
N ALA A 643 -17.91 -9.00 -10.90
CA ALA A 643 -16.71 -8.78 -10.09
C ALA A 643 -15.66 -9.90 -10.29
N PRO A 644 -14.38 -9.57 -10.50
CA PRO A 644 -13.32 -10.57 -10.65
C PRO A 644 -13.08 -11.35 -9.36
N ILE A 645 -12.52 -12.55 -9.50
CA ILE A 645 -12.13 -13.40 -8.37
C ILE A 645 -10.65 -13.72 -8.53
N ASP A 646 -9.85 -13.29 -7.58
CA ASP A 646 -8.43 -13.61 -7.56
C ASP A 646 -8.12 -14.51 -6.35
N LEU A 647 -7.02 -15.24 -6.48
CA LEU A 647 -6.48 -16.06 -5.40
C LEU A 647 -5.13 -15.50 -4.94
N GLN A 648 -4.71 -15.85 -3.71
CA GLN A 648 -3.38 -15.48 -3.25
C GLN A 648 -2.50 -16.72 -3.06
N LEU A 649 -1.23 -16.58 -3.45
CA LEU A 649 -0.15 -17.47 -3.06
C LEU A 649 0.61 -16.86 -1.89
N VAL A 650 0.99 -17.71 -0.92
CA VAL A 650 1.80 -17.30 0.23
C VAL A 650 2.93 -18.28 0.42
N ALA A 651 4.13 -17.76 0.73
CA ALA A 651 5.28 -18.54 1.15
C ALA A 651 5.69 -18.16 2.57
N ARG A 652 6.66 -18.86 3.15
CA ARG A 652 7.22 -18.57 4.47
C ARG A 652 7.94 -17.22 4.48
N LYS A 653 8.09 -16.64 5.64
CA LYS A 653 8.87 -15.40 5.82
C LYS A 653 10.26 -15.56 5.22
N TYR A 654 10.70 -14.56 4.44
CA TYR A 654 11.96 -14.55 3.70
C TYR A 654 12.10 -15.62 2.59
N HIS A 655 11.02 -16.28 2.20
CA HIS A 655 10.95 -17.17 1.04
C HIS A 655 10.29 -16.46 -0.17
N ASP A 656 10.56 -15.16 -0.32
CA ASP A 656 10.02 -14.33 -1.40
C ASP A 656 10.53 -14.83 -2.77
N ASN A 657 11.78 -15.27 -2.88
CA ASN A 657 12.35 -15.86 -4.10
C ASN A 657 11.70 -17.21 -4.44
N GLU A 658 11.47 -18.06 -3.44
CA GLU A 658 10.80 -19.35 -3.60
C GLU A 658 9.34 -19.17 -4.02
N LEU A 659 8.67 -18.12 -3.52
CA LEU A 659 7.33 -17.75 -3.97
C LEU A 659 7.32 -17.42 -5.48
N PHE A 660 8.30 -16.65 -5.96
CA PHE A 660 8.43 -16.33 -7.38
C PHE A 660 8.87 -17.55 -8.21
N SER A 661 9.72 -18.41 -7.66
CA SER A 661 10.05 -19.70 -8.31
C SER A 661 8.81 -20.60 -8.45
N ALA A 662 7.93 -20.64 -7.45
CA ALA A 662 6.65 -21.34 -7.55
C ALA A 662 5.74 -20.71 -8.62
N LEU A 663 5.70 -19.37 -8.72
CA LEU A 663 4.93 -18.66 -9.74
C LEU A 663 5.38 -19.01 -11.17
N THR A 664 6.65 -19.34 -11.41
CA THR A 664 7.11 -19.79 -12.75
C THR A 664 6.45 -21.10 -13.18
N VAL A 665 6.18 -22.00 -12.23
CA VAL A 665 5.47 -23.26 -12.46
C VAL A 665 3.96 -23.02 -12.63
N LEU A 666 3.39 -22.23 -11.72
CA LEU A 666 1.95 -22.00 -11.66
C LEU A 666 1.44 -21.13 -12.81
N LYS A 667 2.28 -20.25 -13.35
CA LYS A 667 1.94 -19.37 -14.47
C LYS A 667 1.39 -20.16 -15.65
N ASP A 668 2.09 -21.21 -16.05
CA ASP A 668 1.70 -22.01 -17.22
C ASP A 668 0.50 -22.90 -16.93
N ILE A 669 0.42 -23.49 -15.73
CA ILE A 669 -0.68 -24.39 -15.33
C ILE A 669 -2.00 -23.62 -15.18
N LEU A 670 -1.96 -22.45 -14.56
CA LEU A 670 -3.13 -21.61 -14.30
C LEU A 670 -3.38 -20.56 -15.42
N SER A 671 -2.55 -20.56 -16.46
CA SER A 671 -2.62 -19.59 -17.57
C SER A 671 -2.67 -18.14 -17.05
N LEU A 672 -1.79 -17.81 -16.12
CA LEU A 672 -1.72 -16.47 -15.54
C LEU A 672 -1.22 -15.44 -16.58
N PRO A 673 -1.85 -14.24 -16.67
CA PRO A 673 -1.47 -13.21 -17.62
C PRO A 673 -0.07 -12.60 -17.37
#